data_309e8ddb27430f2fda796594274ed409
#
_entry.id   309e8ddb27430f2fda796594274ed409
#
_cell.length_a   1.000
_cell.length_b   1.000
_cell.length_c   1.000
_cell.angle_alpha   90.00
_cell.angle_beta   90.00
_cell.angle_gamma   90.00
#
_symmetry.space_group_name_H-M   'P 1'
#
loop_
_entity.id
_entity.type
_entity.pdbx_description
1 polymer ?
#
loop_
_entity_poly.entity_id
_entity_poly.type
_entity_poly.pdbx_seq_one_letter_code
_entity_poly.pdbx_strand_id
1 'polypeptide(L)'
;MISILVVLSQLAAAEEFAPRVDTLRFHVERLGAITVPEALHAEKAAKLAELEALLAGGAASEDEYKALYLAIDGVRMWLWANAAEAPREADGSFAELDDRWQLETPGMILSLMKADFAMEVNADGHVWRFEPAGKDDISKGGKEFSLLDAARRTVEPFAPGYAVGMMITLAEFPDAPGFELRLCATLTGREIVFELAAIEHERDLAMIRWPKALVPKQDANFVSVIPRMQGMLLPGNWPQAISGADLCNSRSFYMPWWGQLDGTAGVMTILETSDDAGGEYQHPEGGPTRIAPRWYPSLGQVRYLRTVRYVFDTDTSYVKMAKRYRRYVQEHGDFVSLAEKRVRTPGLDEVIGRPVVHLGALYHFVQEASLFHKDRIENNHSLQTFDQLAEGLRSLKAAGIGDAYVHLDGWGFYGYDNGHPDVMPVGEEQGGWDGLRRFAATCEELGYLFAVHDQYRDFYLNAVSFDDRLAAVRLDGSREETSTWCGGPQTILNPRFAPGYVRRNHDLFAAQGIRVRGAYLDVFAVVPLEESTLPAHPITRSDCARYRRDCFDLLRARGYVVSSEEPADYLVRSLDLVHHGPYATYPGLGGGDACGIPVPLFNLVYHDSILLPWEMGDNGGWGVPKSDAAWLHCLLNAGLPYVGPGASPEQIALVNTAAALAQRLAFQEMVDHELLDGSVRRQRTTYADGTTVTVDLDARTYVIEPEG
;
A
#
# COMPACT_ATOMS: atom_id res chain seq x y z
N MET A 1 6.75 36.70 34.69
CA MET A 1 7.52 36.32 33.48
C MET A 1 8.29 35.00 33.65
N ILE A 2 9.02 34.79 34.75
CA ILE A 2 9.80 33.54 34.95
C ILE A 2 8.88 32.29 35.02
N SER A 3 7.72 32.36 35.70
CA SER A 3 6.79 31.25 35.80
C SER A 3 6.14 30.84 34.45
N ILE A 4 5.88 31.80 33.56
CA ILE A 4 5.31 31.56 32.25
C ILE A 4 6.36 30.90 31.31
N LEU A 5 7.61 31.35 31.39
CA LEU A 5 8.72 30.76 30.63
C LEU A 5 9.00 29.31 31.03
N VAL A 6 8.90 28.97 32.33
CA VAL A 6 9.08 27.61 32.84
C VAL A 6 7.92 26.71 32.35
N VAL A 7 6.68 27.21 32.38
CA VAL A 7 5.52 26.44 31.88
C VAL A 7 5.62 26.22 30.36
N LEU A 8 6.02 27.23 29.60
CA LEU A 8 6.21 27.08 28.15
C LEU A 8 7.36 26.14 27.79
N SER A 9 8.45 26.11 28.55
CA SER A 9 9.55 25.17 28.35
C SER A 9 9.17 23.73 28.71
N GLN A 10 8.34 23.54 29.74
CA GLN A 10 7.82 22.20 30.09
C GLN A 10 6.79 21.69 29.07
N LEU A 11 5.94 22.58 28.50
CA LEU A 11 5.03 22.21 27.43
C LEU A 11 5.78 21.80 26.14
N ALA A 12 6.78 22.57 25.75
CA ALA A 12 7.61 22.25 24.58
C ALA A 12 8.39 20.94 24.77
N ALA A 13 8.91 20.70 25.98
CA ALA A 13 9.59 19.43 26.28
C ALA A 13 8.61 18.24 26.31
N ALA A 14 7.39 18.42 26.82
CA ALA A 14 6.38 17.37 26.78
C ALA A 14 5.96 17.01 25.35
N GLU A 15 5.87 17.99 24.44
CA GLU A 15 5.61 17.76 23.01
C GLU A 15 6.75 16.98 22.34
N GLU A 16 8.01 17.22 22.72
CA GLU A 16 9.17 16.49 22.17
C GLU A 16 9.13 15.00 22.54
N PHE A 17 8.69 14.66 23.75
CA PHE A 17 8.63 13.28 24.23
C PHE A 17 7.32 12.54 23.89
N ALA A 18 6.26 13.24 23.48
CA ALA A 18 4.96 12.65 23.22
C ALA A 18 5.01 11.45 22.25
N PRO A 19 5.71 11.49 21.09
CA PRO A 19 5.79 10.35 20.19
C PRO A 19 6.50 9.12 20.80
N ARG A 20 7.47 9.36 21.68
CA ARG A 20 8.20 8.29 22.39
C ARG A 20 7.32 7.64 23.47
N VAL A 21 6.51 8.45 24.16
CA VAL A 21 5.54 7.97 25.15
C VAL A 21 4.42 7.17 24.48
N ASP A 22 3.96 7.56 23.29
CA ASP A 22 2.97 6.82 22.52
C ASP A 22 3.48 5.44 22.10
N THR A 23 4.76 5.33 21.76
CA THR A 23 5.41 4.04 21.53
C THR A 23 5.37 3.16 22.78
N LEU A 24 5.57 3.73 23.97
CA LEU A 24 5.48 2.98 25.22
C LEU A 24 4.04 2.51 25.51
N ARG A 25 3.02 3.28 25.18
CA ARG A 25 1.60 2.85 25.30
C ARG A 25 1.33 1.59 24.50
N PHE A 26 1.80 1.55 23.25
CA PHE A 26 1.68 0.35 22.44
C PHE A 26 2.27 -0.89 23.12
N HIS A 27 3.42 -0.77 23.78
CA HIS A 27 4.00 -1.88 24.54
C HIS A 27 3.13 -2.29 25.72
N VAL A 28 2.55 -1.34 26.45
CA VAL A 28 1.66 -1.65 27.61
C VAL A 28 0.40 -2.37 27.18
N GLU A 29 -0.23 -1.97 26.08
CA GLU A 29 -1.38 -2.66 25.50
C GLU A 29 -1.08 -4.14 25.22
N ARG A 30 0.11 -4.43 24.65
CA ARG A 30 0.54 -5.82 24.39
C ARG A 30 0.77 -6.63 25.65
N LEU A 31 1.23 -6.00 26.73
CA LEU A 31 1.39 -6.67 28.03
C LEU A 31 0.05 -7.17 28.59
N GLY A 32 -1.04 -6.50 28.28
CA GLY A 32 -2.40 -6.91 28.63
C GLY A 32 -2.78 -8.31 28.11
N ALA A 33 -2.21 -8.72 26.98
CA ALA A 33 -2.49 -10.03 26.37
C ALA A 33 -1.80 -11.21 27.07
N ILE A 34 -0.78 -10.97 27.90
CA ILE A 34 -0.05 -12.05 28.62
C ILE A 34 -0.97 -12.62 29.70
N THR A 35 -1.32 -13.89 29.58
CA THR A 35 -2.13 -14.59 30.60
C THR A 35 -1.32 -14.95 31.84
N VAL A 36 -1.92 -14.77 33.00
CA VAL A 36 -1.37 -15.19 34.30
C VAL A 36 -2.37 -16.10 35.03
N PRO A 37 -1.98 -16.90 35.98
CA PRO A 37 -2.90 -17.70 36.79
C PRO A 37 -3.98 -16.85 37.45
N GLU A 38 -5.19 -17.38 37.62
CA GLU A 38 -6.37 -16.68 38.15
C GLU A 38 -6.07 -15.93 39.46
N ALA A 39 -5.27 -16.55 40.35
CA ALA A 39 -4.87 -15.93 41.61
C ALA A 39 -4.12 -14.59 41.44
N LEU A 40 -3.54 -14.32 40.27
CA LEU A 40 -2.75 -13.12 39.97
C LEU A 40 -3.50 -12.11 39.09
N HIS A 41 -4.74 -12.38 38.69
CA HIS A 41 -5.51 -11.47 37.80
C HIS A 41 -5.68 -10.08 38.41
N ALA A 42 -5.97 -10.00 39.72
CA ALA A 42 -6.12 -8.72 40.42
C ALA A 42 -4.80 -7.93 40.48
N GLU A 43 -3.68 -8.61 40.74
CA GLU A 43 -2.37 -7.98 40.76
C GLU A 43 -1.93 -7.51 39.37
N LYS A 44 -2.14 -8.32 38.33
CA LYS A 44 -1.93 -7.94 36.92
C LYS A 44 -2.71 -6.68 36.58
N ALA A 45 -4.01 -6.66 36.88
CA ALA A 45 -4.87 -5.51 36.58
C ALA A 45 -4.37 -4.24 37.30
N ALA A 46 -3.96 -4.34 38.55
CA ALA A 46 -3.42 -3.22 39.31
C ALA A 46 -2.11 -2.68 38.70
N LYS A 47 -1.19 -3.57 38.30
CA LYS A 47 0.09 -3.18 37.66
C LYS A 47 -0.13 -2.51 36.30
N LEU A 48 -1.05 -3.01 35.47
CA LEU A 48 -1.37 -2.39 34.19
C LEU A 48 -2.03 -1.03 34.37
N ALA A 49 -2.96 -0.88 35.31
CA ALA A 49 -3.59 0.38 35.62
C ALA A 49 -2.60 1.44 36.16
N GLU A 50 -1.61 1.02 36.93
CA GLU A 50 -0.51 1.88 37.38
C GLU A 50 0.34 2.38 36.20
N LEU A 51 0.68 1.50 35.25
CA LEU A 51 1.39 1.90 34.04
C LEU A 51 0.59 2.87 33.16
N GLU A 52 -0.70 2.64 32.99
CA GLU A 52 -1.57 3.57 32.26
C GLU A 52 -1.64 4.95 32.92
N ALA A 53 -1.73 4.98 34.25
CA ALA A 53 -1.71 6.23 35.01
C ALA A 53 -0.38 6.99 34.85
N LEU A 54 0.75 6.29 34.89
CA LEU A 54 2.07 6.86 34.65
C LEU A 54 2.21 7.41 33.21
N LEU A 55 1.75 6.64 32.22
CA LEU A 55 1.77 7.06 30.81
C LEU A 55 0.85 8.26 30.54
N ALA A 56 -0.26 8.38 31.24
CA ALA A 56 -1.14 9.53 31.15
C ALA A 56 -0.46 10.84 31.61
N GLY A 57 0.51 10.74 32.52
CA GLY A 57 1.33 11.87 32.97
C GLY A 57 2.32 12.35 31.90
N GLY A 58 2.65 11.50 30.92
CA GLY A 58 3.66 11.81 29.91
C GLY A 58 5.08 11.85 30.45
N ALA A 59 5.99 12.44 29.66
CA ALA A 59 7.37 12.75 30.06
C ALA A 59 7.75 14.14 29.53
N ALA A 60 8.46 14.90 30.31
CA ALA A 60 8.98 16.22 29.92
C ALA A 60 10.52 16.27 29.99
N SER A 61 11.16 15.14 30.26
CA SER A 61 12.61 15.01 30.30
C SER A 61 13.06 13.58 30.01
N GLU A 62 14.32 13.40 29.64
CA GLU A 62 14.93 12.09 29.39
C GLU A 62 14.89 11.19 30.65
N ASP A 63 15.02 11.76 31.84
CA ASP A 63 14.96 11.01 33.08
C ASP A 63 13.53 10.51 33.40
N GLU A 64 12.53 11.33 33.13
CA GLU A 64 11.11 10.93 33.24
C GLU A 64 10.78 9.84 32.22
N TYR A 65 11.22 9.98 30.97
CA TYR A 65 11.05 8.94 29.96
C TYR A 65 11.71 7.61 30.36
N LYS A 66 12.94 7.66 30.89
CA LYS A 66 13.62 6.47 31.41
C LYS A 66 12.85 5.84 32.56
N ALA A 67 12.28 6.63 33.45
CA ALA A 67 11.49 6.13 34.56
C ALA A 67 10.24 5.40 34.06
N LEU A 68 9.53 5.94 33.05
CA LEU A 68 8.42 5.26 32.39
C LEU A 68 8.85 3.93 31.78
N TYR A 69 9.94 3.95 31.00
CA TYR A 69 10.48 2.74 30.37
C TYR A 69 10.81 1.65 31.38
N LEU A 70 11.48 2.00 32.48
CA LEU A 70 11.85 1.06 33.52
C LEU A 70 10.62 0.51 34.28
N ALA A 71 9.59 1.31 34.50
CA ALA A 71 8.34 0.87 35.09
C ALA A 71 7.65 -0.19 34.19
N ILE A 72 7.59 0.06 32.88
CA ILE A 72 7.04 -0.88 31.91
C ILE A 72 7.87 -2.16 31.87
N ASP A 73 9.19 -2.05 31.83
CA ASP A 73 10.10 -3.21 31.83
C ASP A 73 9.92 -4.05 33.10
N GLY A 74 9.76 -3.42 34.24
CA GLY A 74 9.51 -4.12 35.52
C GLY A 74 8.20 -4.92 35.50
N VAL A 75 7.12 -4.35 34.97
CA VAL A 75 5.84 -5.07 34.81
C VAL A 75 5.94 -6.17 33.75
N ARG A 76 6.64 -5.95 32.68
CA ARG A 76 6.93 -6.95 31.62
C ARG A 76 7.65 -8.15 32.22
N MET A 77 8.71 -7.92 32.99
CA MET A 77 9.49 -8.99 33.66
C MET A 77 8.64 -9.76 34.68
N TRP A 78 7.78 -9.05 35.42
CA TRP A 78 6.86 -9.69 36.35
C TRP A 78 5.84 -10.58 35.63
N LEU A 79 5.24 -10.08 34.49
CA LEU A 79 4.31 -10.86 33.70
C LEU A 79 4.95 -12.12 33.12
N TRP A 80 6.19 -12.03 32.61
CA TRP A 80 6.89 -13.19 32.07
C TRP A 80 7.24 -14.21 33.15
N ALA A 81 7.63 -13.75 34.35
CA ALA A 81 7.92 -14.65 35.48
C ALA A 81 6.66 -15.35 35.99
N ASN A 82 5.46 -14.80 35.76
CA ASN A 82 4.20 -15.32 36.24
C ASN A 82 3.25 -15.74 35.11
N ALA A 83 3.73 -15.84 33.87
CA ALA A 83 2.89 -16.27 32.76
C ALA A 83 2.27 -17.64 33.02
N ALA A 84 0.95 -17.75 32.79
CA ALA A 84 0.21 -18.98 33.04
C ALA A 84 0.56 -20.11 32.07
N GLU A 85 1.08 -19.74 30.90
CA GLU A 85 1.51 -20.69 29.89
C GLU A 85 3.02 -20.61 29.72
N ALA A 86 3.71 -21.72 30.00
CA ALA A 86 5.01 -21.94 29.38
C ALA A 86 4.86 -21.84 27.86
N PRO A 87 5.91 -21.43 27.11
CA PRO A 87 5.86 -21.53 25.65
C PRO A 87 5.42 -22.95 25.32
N ARG A 88 4.27 -23.10 24.65
CA ARG A 88 3.82 -24.43 24.24
C ARG A 88 4.89 -24.99 23.32
N GLU A 89 5.37 -26.18 23.59
CA GLU A 89 6.04 -26.98 22.58
C GLU A 89 5.08 -27.07 21.40
N ALA A 90 5.60 -26.91 20.19
CA ALA A 90 4.78 -27.04 18.99
C ALA A 90 4.11 -28.42 19.00
N ASP A 91 2.79 -28.42 18.96
CA ASP A 91 2.01 -29.67 18.89
C ASP A 91 2.06 -30.22 17.46
N GLY A 92 3.17 -30.90 17.16
CA GLY A 92 3.42 -31.43 15.82
C GLY A 92 4.68 -32.28 15.71
N SER A 93 4.85 -32.89 14.54
CA SER A 93 5.96 -33.80 14.26
C SER A 93 6.55 -33.58 12.88
N PHE A 94 7.85 -33.91 12.75
CA PHE A 94 8.53 -34.10 11.48
C PHE A 94 8.75 -35.61 11.25
N ALA A 95 8.51 -36.07 10.03
CA ALA A 95 8.80 -37.44 9.62
C ALA A 95 9.49 -37.45 8.25
N GLU A 96 10.51 -38.31 8.10
CA GLU A 96 11.07 -38.69 6.83
C GLU A 96 10.48 -40.02 6.40
N LEU A 97 9.75 -40.02 5.28
CA LEU A 97 9.16 -41.23 4.65
C LEU A 97 9.96 -41.60 3.41
N ASP A 98 9.63 -42.74 2.80
CA ASP A 98 10.34 -43.24 1.61
C ASP A 98 10.33 -42.26 0.44
N ASP A 99 9.17 -41.61 0.19
CA ASP A 99 8.91 -40.76 -0.98
C ASP A 99 8.82 -39.26 -0.65
N ARG A 100 8.75 -38.88 0.64
CA ARG A 100 8.52 -37.51 1.07
C ARG A 100 9.09 -37.19 2.47
N TRP A 101 9.22 -35.91 2.77
CA TRP A 101 9.30 -35.39 4.12
C TRP A 101 7.95 -34.80 4.50
N GLN A 102 7.57 -34.93 5.78
CA GLN A 102 6.25 -34.53 6.25
C GLN A 102 6.34 -33.74 7.54
N LEU A 103 5.59 -32.63 7.61
CA LEU A 103 5.24 -31.94 8.85
C LEU A 103 3.77 -32.20 9.15
N GLU A 104 3.45 -32.48 10.40
CA GLU A 104 2.07 -32.75 10.83
C GLU A 104 1.76 -32.02 12.13
N THR A 105 0.60 -31.35 12.17
CA THR A 105 -0.04 -30.77 13.36
C THR A 105 -1.50 -31.20 13.38
N PRO A 106 -2.25 -31.02 14.48
CA PRO A 106 -3.69 -31.28 14.48
C PRO A 106 -4.42 -30.50 13.36
N GLY A 107 -5.00 -31.24 12.42
CA GLY A 107 -5.75 -30.68 11.28
C GLY A 107 -4.92 -30.26 10.06
N MET A 108 -3.59 -30.29 10.12
CA MET A 108 -2.73 -29.91 8.99
C MET A 108 -1.58 -30.88 8.77
N ILE A 109 -1.36 -31.24 7.49
CA ILE A 109 -0.21 -32.00 7.04
C ILE A 109 0.41 -31.29 5.84
N LEU A 110 1.70 -30.98 5.91
CA LEU A 110 2.52 -30.53 4.78
C LEU A 110 3.44 -31.67 4.36
N SER A 111 3.37 -32.10 3.11
CA SER A 111 4.27 -33.08 2.50
C SER A 111 5.13 -32.44 1.42
N LEU A 112 6.45 -32.67 1.46
CA LEU A 112 7.41 -32.27 0.42
C LEU A 112 7.92 -33.52 -0.28
N MET A 113 7.63 -33.68 -1.57
CA MET A 113 7.99 -34.85 -2.35
C MET A 113 9.49 -34.89 -2.67
N LYS A 114 10.16 -36.00 -2.42
CA LYS A 114 11.61 -36.19 -2.68
C LYS A 114 11.98 -36.14 -4.15
N ALA A 115 11.06 -36.58 -5.01
CA ALA A 115 11.33 -36.75 -6.42
C ALA A 115 11.46 -35.43 -7.18
N ASP A 116 10.61 -34.44 -6.85
CA ASP A 116 10.42 -33.24 -7.67
C ASP A 116 10.18 -31.97 -6.87
N PHE A 117 10.26 -32.04 -5.52
CA PHE A 117 9.96 -30.96 -4.60
C PHE A 117 8.55 -30.35 -4.74
N ALA A 118 7.60 -31.09 -5.36
CA ALA A 118 6.19 -30.75 -5.25
C ALA A 118 5.76 -30.81 -3.78
N MET A 119 4.83 -29.92 -3.41
CA MET A 119 4.28 -29.93 -2.04
C MET A 119 2.79 -30.25 -2.10
N GLU A 120 2.31 -30.92 -1.06
CA GLU A 120 0.90 -31.14 -0.80
C GLU A 120 0.56 -30.71 0.63
N VAL A 121 -0.52 -29.95 0.77
CA VAL A 121 -1.06 -29.54 2.07
C VAL A 121 -2.45 -30.12 2.21
N ASN A 122 -2.64 -30.93 3.24
CA ASN A 122 -3.96 -31.39 3.67
C ASN A 122 -4.38 -30.54 4.88
N ALA A 123 -5.41 -29.71 4.69
CA ALA A 123 -5.99 -28.88 5.74
C ALA A 123 -7.40 -29.40 6.05
N ASP A 124 -7.55 -30.11 7.17
CA ASP A 124 -8.83 -30.74 7.61
C ASP A 124 -9.54 -31.53 6.49
N GLY A 125 -8.78 -32.29 5.69
CA GLY A 125 -9.31 -33.11 4.61
C GLY A 125 -9.40 -32.41 3.24
N HIS A 126 -9.24 -31.09 3.16
CA HIS A 126 -9.11 -30.38 1.89
C HIS A 126 -7.65 -30.37 1.42
N VAL A 127 -7.39 -30.80 0.18
CA VAL A 127 -6.02 -31.01 -0.33
C VAL A 127 -5.64 -29.92 -1.33
N TRP A 128 -4.59 -29.18 -1.01
CA TRP A 128 -3.95 -28.20 -1.86
C TRP A 128 -2.62 -28.72 -2.37
N ARG A 129 -2.34 -28.54 -3.67
CA ARG A 129 -1.10 -29.00 -4.29
C ARG A 129 -0.32 -27.85 -4.86
N PHE A 130 0.98 -27.83 -4.62
CA PHE A 130 1.91 -26.93 -5.27
C PHE A 130 2.56 -27.61 -6.46
N GLU A 131 2.87 -26.83 -7.48
CA GLU A 131 3.63 -27.31 -8.64
C GLU A 131 5.01 -27.82 -8.21
N PRO A 132 5.59 -28.76 -8.98
CA PRO A 132 6.95 -29.25 -8.76
C PRO A 132 7.99 -28.17 -9.08
N ALA A 133 9.24 -28.42 -8.66
CA ALA A 133 10.40 -27.63 -9.06
C ALA A 133 10.53 -27.56 -10.60
N GLY A 134 10.87 -26.39 -11.11
CA GLY A 134 10.99 -26.09 -12.53
C GLY A 134 12.42 -25.78 -12.95
N LYS A 135 12.64 -25.60 -14.25
CA LYS A 135 13.96 -25.26 -14.79
C LYS A 135 14.37 -23.82 -14.53
N ASP A 136 13.41 -22.99 -14.15
CA ASP A 136 13.52 -21.54 -13.94
C ASP A 136 13.36 -21.13 -12.47
N ASP A 137 13.60 -22.07 -11.54
CA ASP A 137 13.44 -21.81 -10.10
C ASP A 137 14.41 -20.73 -9.61
N ILE A 138 15.63 -20.73 -10.16
CA ILE A 138 16.70 -19.78 -9.81
C ILE A 138 17.26 -19.16 -11.09
N SER A 139 17.28 -17.84 -11.15
CA SER A 139 17.94 -17.05 -12.21
C SER A 139 19.18 -16.36 -11.64
N LYS A 140 20.38 -16.78 -12.02
CA LYS A 140 21.66 -16.27 -11.50
C LYS A 140 22.76 -16.31 -12.58
N GLY A 141 23.56 -15.24 -12.68
CA GLY A 141 24.65 -15.16 -13.64
C GLY A 141 24.20 -15.29 -15.10
N GLY A 142 22.98 -14.85 -15.43
CA GLY A 142 22.38 -15.00 -16.77
C GLY A 142 21.95 -16.41 -17.13
N LYS A 143 21.93 -17.35 -16.17
CA LYS A 143 21.47 -18.71 -16.32
C LYS A 143 20.23 -18.97 -15.48
N GLU A 144 19.43 -19.94 -15.91
CA GLU A 144 18.31 -20.48 -15.16
C GLU A 144 18.56 -21.94 -14.82
N PHE A 145 18.23 -22.35 -13.60
CA PHE A 145 18.39 -23.72 -13.14
C PHE A 145 17.35 -24.09 -12.07
N SER A 146 17.16 -25.38 -11.90
CA SER A 146 16.20 -25.93 -10.96
C SER A 146 16.77 -26.02 -9.53
N LEU A 147 15.89 -26.02 -8.52
CA LEU A 147 16.23 -26.45 -7.17
C LEU A 147 16.80 -27.88 -7.15
N LEU A 148 16.35 -28.72 -8.10
CA LEU A 148 16.80 -30.11 -8.23
C LEU A 148 18.21 -30.27 -8.80
N ASP A 149 18.80 -29.21 -9.35
CA ASP A 149 20.17 -29.24 -9.88
C ASP A 149 21.23 -29.18 -8.75
N ALA A 150 20.83 -28.90 -7.51
CA ALA A 150 21.71 -29.00 -6.36
C ALA A 150 22.22 -30.44 -6.17
N ALA A 151 23.55 -30.66 -6.26
CA ALA A 151 24.16 -31.96 -6.05
C ALA A 151 24.08 -32.38 -4.56
N ARG A 152 24.10 -31.42 -3.63
CA ARG A 152 23.87 -31.65 -2.20
C ARG A 152 22.51 -31.11 -1.79
N ARG A 153 21.64 -32.00 -1.34
CA ARG A 153 20.29 -31.70 -0.85
C ARG A 153 20.10 -32.37 0.50
N THR A 154 19.86 -31.60 1.55
CA THR A 154 19.54 -32.11 2.89
C THR A 154 18.23 -31.52 3.37
N VAL A 155 17.44 -32.33 4.08
CA VAL A 155 16.23 -31.89 4.76
C VAL A 155 16.31 -32.38 6.19
N GLU A 156 16.27 -31.45 7.13
CA GLU A 156 16.44 -31.71 8.56
C GLU A 156 15.27 -31.12 9.34
N PRO A 157 14.87 -31.77 10.46
CA PRO A 157 13.85 -31.18 11.34
C PRO A 157 14.32 -29.83 11.89
N PHE A 158 13.40 -28.89 11.97
CA PHE A 158 13.60 -27.57 12.52
C PHE A 158 12.47 -27.25 13.50
N ALA A 159 12.81 -26.99 14.76
CA ALA A 159 11.82 -26.73 15.81
C ALA A 159 12.12 -25.39 16.48
N PRO A 160 11.50 -24.29 16.02
CA PRO A 160 11.72 -22.96 16.63
C PRO A 160 10.98 -22.76 17.96
N GLY A 161 10.38 -23.82 18.53
CA GLY A 161 9.68 -23.80 19.81
C GLY A 161 8.18 -23.51 19.69
N TYR A 162 7.77 -22.64 18.80
CA TYR A 162 6.36 -22.30 18.57
C TYR A 162 5.74 -23.03 17.35
N ALA A 163 6.55 -23.73 16.56
CA ALA A 163 6.15 -24.41 15.33
C ALA A 163 6.96 -25.71 15.12
N VAL A 164 6.42 -26.62 14.36
CA VAL A 164 7.18 -27.71 13.77
C VAL A 164 7.65 -27.29 12.39
N GLY A 165 8.88 -27.66 12.01
CA GLY A 165 9.43 -27.23 10.74
C GLY A 165 10.44 -28.19 10.14
N MET A 166 10.82 -27.88 8.90
CA MET A 166 11.92 -28.52 8.18
C MET A 166 12.83 -27.45 7.55
N MET A 167 14.13 -27.68 7.62
CA MET A 167 15.16 -26.89 6.96
C MET A 167 15.70 -27.66 5.77
N ILE A 168 15.60 -27.06 4.58
CA ILE A 168 16.08 -27.61 3.32
C ILE A 168 17.34 -26.84 2.93
N THR A 169 18.47 -27.52 2.80
CA THR A 169 19.73 -26.95 2.31
C THR A 169 20.05 -27.49 0.93
N LEU A 170 20.20 -26.59 -0.05
CA LEU A 170 20.53 -26.88 -1.43
C LEU A 170 21.86 -26.23 -1.78
N ALA A 171 22.86 -27.01 -2.16
CA ALA A 171 24.19 -26.54 -2.44
C ALA A 171 24.86 -27.35 -3.54
N GLU A 172 26.08 -26.90 -3.95
CA GLU A 172 26.85 -27.56 -5.00
C GLU A 172 26.10 -27.57 -6.34
N PHE A 173 25.52 -26.41 -6.71
CA PHE A 173 24.93 -26.20 -8.01
C PHE A 173 26.01 -26.19 -9.08
N PRO A 174 25.96 -27.00 -10.15
CA PRO A 174 26.99 -27.05 -11.19
C PRO A 174 27.20 -25.70 -11.88
N ASP A 175 26.11 -24.94 -12.11
CA ASP A 175 26.13 -23.66 -12.78
C ASP A 175 26.33 -22.46 -11.86
N ALA A 176 26.37 -22.67 -10.53
CA ALA A 176 26.56 -21.62 -9.53
C ALA A 176 27.44 -22.13 -8.36
N PRO A 177 28.75 -22.37 -8.61
CA PRO A 177 29.66 -22.85 -7.56
C PRO A 177 29.74 -21.83 -6.42
N GLY A 178 29.62 -22.34 -5.16
CA GLY A 178 29.63 -21.50 -3.97
C GLY A 178 28.27 -20.86 -3.61
N PHE A 179 27.24 -21.05 -4.43
CA PHE A 179 25.88 -20.68 -4.07
C PHE A 179 25.22 -21.78 -3.23
N GLU A 180 24.65 -21.38 -2.09
CA GLU A 180 23.87 -22.26 -1.23
C GLU A 180 22.54 -21.59 -0.91
N LEU A 181 21.45 -22.32 -1.09
CA LEU A 181 20.11 -21.86 -0.77
C LEU A 181 19.59 -22.61 0.45
N ARG A 182 19.07 -21.87 1.40
CA ARG A 182 18.39 -22.39 2.59
C ARG A 182 16.92 -22.02 2.56
N LEU A 183 16.10 -23.04 2.57
CA LEU A 183 14.64 -22.91 2.57
C LEU A 183 14.11 -23.50 3.87
N CYS A 184 13.22 -22.81 4.52
CA CYS A 184 12.56 -23.29 5.72
C CYS A 184 11.06 -23.30 5.53
N ALA A 185 10.41 -24.36 5.99
CA ALA A 185 8.96 -24.44 6.12
C ALA A 185 8.61 -24.70 7.58
N THR A 186 7.82 -23.82 8.18
CA THR A 186 7.29 -24.03 9.55
C THR A 186 5.77 -24.08 9.51
N LEU A 187 5.22 -24.99 10.32
CA LEU A 187 3.78 -25.24 10.42
C LEU A 187 3.30 -24.97 11.84
N THR A 188 2.29 -24.10 11.96
CA THR A 188 1.66 -23.76 13.23
C THR A 188 0.15 -23.60 13.02
N GLY A 189 -0.65 -24.42 13.71
CA GLY A 189 -2.11 -24.41 13.51
C GLY A 189 -2.47 -24.61 12.03
N ARG A 190 -3.10 -23.62 11.41
CA ARG A 190 -3.48 -23.64 9.98
C ARG A 190 -2.62 -22.71 9.11
N GLU A 191 -1.42 -22.37 9.57
CA GLU A 191 -0.51 -21.49 8.86
C GLU A 191 0.81 -22.19 8.55
N ILE A 192 1.31 -21.98 7.34
CA ILE A 192 2.65 -22.38 6.92
C ILE A 192 3.42 -21.09 6.61
N VAL A 193 4.58 -20.94 7.25
CA VAL A 193 5.52 -19.88 6.91
C VAL A 193 6.69 -20.49 6.17
N PHE A 194 6.91 -19.99 4.96
CA PHE A 194 8.08 -20.32 4.16
C PHE A 194 9.09 -19.20 4.23
N GLU A 195 10.34 -19.56 4.51
CA GLU A 195 11.44 -18.62 4.64
C GLU A 195 12.60 -19.03 3.72
N LEU A 196 13.27 -18.03 3.17
CA LEU A 196 14.37 -18.23 2.22
C LEU A 196 15.56 -17.35 2.59
N ALA A 197 16.75 -17.96 2.65
CA ALA A 197 18.03 -17.28 2.74
C ALA A 197 19.01 -17.89 1.73
N ALA A 198 20.03 -17.13 1.35
CA ALA A 198 21.10 -17.63 0.49
C ALA A 198 22.49 -17.29 1.05
N ILE A 199 23.45 -18.15 0.79
CA ILE A 199 24.87 -17.87 0.95
C ILE A 199 25.42 -17.70 -0.46
N GLU A 200 25.99 -16.53 -0.74
CA GLU A 200 26.46 -16.17 -2.05
C GLU A 200 27.59 -15.14 -1.97
N HIS A 201 28.49 -15.16 -2.94
CA HIS A 201 29.64 -14.27 -3.00
C HIS A 201 29.49 -13.23 -4.13
N GLU A 202 28.82 -13.60 -5.20
CA GLU A 202 28.63 -12.76 -6.38
C GLU A 202 27.34 -11.94 -6.26
N ARG A 203 27.27 -10.80 -6.97
CA ARG A 203 26.10 -9.93 -7.05
C ARG A 203 25.38 -10.09 -8.38
N ASP A 204 25.03 -11.30 -8.73
CA ASP A 204 24.48 -11.69 -10.03
C ASP A 204 23.19 -12.50 -9.94
N LEU A 205 22.60 -12.59 -8.74
CA LEU A 205 21.28 -13.15 -8.56
C LEU A 205 20.26 -12.21 -9.22
N ALA A 206 19.33 -12.78 -9.98
CA ALA A 206 18.23 -12.04 -10.60
C ALA A 206 16.89 -12.40 -9.96
N MET A 207 16.64 -13.69 -9.63
CA MET A 207 15.35 -14.12 -9.09
C MET A 207 15.41 -15.52 -8.47
N ILE A 208 14.55 -15.75 -7.46
CA ILE A 208 14.25 -17.09 -6.92
C ILE A 208 12.72 -17.26 -6.89
N ARG A 209 12.22 -18.41 -7.37
CA ARG A 209 10.80 -18.79 -7.42
C ARG A 209 10.53 -19.97 -6.49
N TRP A 210 10.27 -19.67 -5.24
CA TRP A 210 9.91 -20.64 -4.20
C TRP A 210 9.11 -19.95 -3.07
N PRO A 211 8.07 -20.60 -2.49
CA PRO A 211 7.45 -21.85 -2.96
C PRO A 211 6.82 -21.70 -4.35
N LYS A 212 6.51 -22.81 -5.01
CA LYS A 212 5.91 -22.80 -6.34
C LYS A 212 4.43 -22.39 -6.27
N ALA A 213 3.80 -22.20 -7.43
CA ALA A 213 2.37 -21.89 -7.49
C ALA A 213 1.53 -23.05 -6.93
N LEU A 214 0.41 -22.74 -6.31
CA LEU A 214 -0.66 -23.70 -6.12
C LEU A 214 -1.22 -24.11 -7.49
N VAL A 215 -1.45 -25.42 -7.67
CA VAL A 215 -2.03 -25.95 -8.91
C VAL A 215 -3.44 -25.43 -9.09
N PRO A 216 -3.69 -24.59 -10.11
CA PRO A 216 -4.99 -23.97 -10.28
C PRO A 216 -6.00 -24.92 -10.93
N LYS A 217 -7.30 -24.61 -10.77
CA LYS A 217 -8.39 -25.33 -11.41
C LYS A 217 -9.11 -24.43 -12.43
N GLN A 218 -9.44 -24.99 -13.59
CA GLN A 218 -10.26 -24.33 -14.61
C GLN A 218 -11.76 -24.56 -14.29
N ASP A 219 -12.21 -23.97 -13.19
CA ASP A 219 -13.58 -24.12 -12.66
C ASP A 219 -14.08 -22.74 -12.18
N ALA A 220 -15.38 -22.48 -12.39
CA ALA A 220 -16.02 -21.25 -11.92
C ALA A 220 -16.00 -21.10 -10.40
N ASN A 221 -16.00 -22.21 -9.65
CA ASN A 221 -15.95 -22.21 -8.19
C ASN A 221 -14.52 -22.06 -7.63
N PHE A 222 -13.49 -22.19 -8.49
CA PHE A 222 -12.12 -21.88 -8.14
C PHE A 222 -11.84 -20.41 -8.45
N VAL A 223 -11.77 -19.58 -7.43
CA VAL A 223 -11.70 -18.13 -7.60
C VAL A 223 -10.40 -17.60 -7.02
N SER A 224 -9.64 -16.86 -7.82
CA SER A 224 -8.50 -16.09 -7.33
C SER A 224 -8.97 -14.72 -6.80
N VAL A 225 -8.54 -14.38 -5.60
CA VAL A 225 -8.78 -13.08 -4.93
C VAL A 225 -7.52 -12.26 -5.10
N ILE A 226 -7.59 -11.19 -5.90
CA ILE A 226 -6.40 -10.43 -6.32
C ILE A 226 -6.56 -8.97 -5.93
N PRO A 227 -5.67 -8.41 -5.08
CA PRO A 227 -5.73 -7.02 -4.62
C PRO A 227 -5.12 -6.06 -5.67
N ARG A 228 -5.54 -6.21 -6.93
CA ARG A 228 -5.21 -5.26 -7.98
C ARG A 228 -6.15 -4.06 -7.86
N MET A 229 -5.59 -2.88 -7.63
CA MET A 229 -6.34 -1.68 -7.26
C MET A 229 -7.25 -1.93 -6.06
N GLN A 230 -8.54 -1.55 -6.11
CA GLN A 230 -9.49 -1.90 -5.05
C GLN A 230 -9.60 -3.41 -4.82
N GLY A 231 -9.50 -4.19 -5.88
CA GLY A 231 -9.51 -5.64 -5.83
C GLY A 231 -10.43 -6.27 -6.86
N MET A 232 -10.14 -7.51 -7.18
CA MET A 232 -10.97 -8.31 -8.09
C MET A 232 -11.07 -9.77 -7.68
N LEU A 233 -12.19 -10.39 -8.00
CA LEU A 233 -12.35 -11.84 -7.99
C LEU A 233 -12.21 -12.33 -9.42
N LEU A 234 -11.38 -13.37 -9.62
CA LEU A 234 -11.13 -13.95 -10.92
C LEU A 234 -11.47 -15.44 -10.91
N PRO A 235 -12.67 -15.83 -11.39
CA PRO A 235 -13.04 -17.24 -11.56
C PRO A 235 -12.05 -17.99 -12.44
N GLY A 236 -11.78 -19.26 -12.11
CA GLY A 236 -10.79 -20.08 -12.82
C GLY A 236 -11.10 -20.32 -14.30
N ASN A 237 -12.32 -20.07 -14.74
CA ASN A 237 -12.77 -20.16 -16.13
C ASN A 237 -13.12 -18.77 -16.73
N TRP A 238 -12.59 -17.68 -16.18
CA TRP A 238 -12.85 -16.33 -16.70
C TRP A 238 -12.47 -16.26 -18.19
N PRO A 239 -13.35 -15.71 -19.06
CA PRO A 239 -13.18 -15.89 -20.50
C PRO A 239 -12.03 -15.07 -21.09
N GLN A 240 -11.71 -13.91 -20.50
CA GLN A 240 -10.70 -13.00 -21.06
C GLN A 240 -9.32 -13.33 -20.53
N ALA A 241 -8.33 -13.36 -21.42
CA ALA A 241 -6.94 -13.43 -20.99
C ALA A 241 -6.54 -12.16 -20.24
N ILE A 242 -5.87 -12.34 -19.10
CA ILE A 242 -5.31 -11.26 -18.31
C ILE A 242 -3.80 -11.46 -18.25
N SER A 243 -3.05 -10.59 -18.91
CA SER A 243 -1.60 -10.62 -18.84
C SER A 243 -1.16 -10.31 -17.42
N GLY A 244 -0.29 -11.17 -16.89
CA GLY A 244 0.20 -11.05 -15.53
C GLY A 244 1.02 -9.79 -15.33
N ALA A 245 0.80 -9.19 -14.18
CA ALA A 245 1.69 -8.21 -13.61
C ALA A 245 2.20 -8.77 -12.28
N ASP A 246 3.27 -8.17 -11.79
CA ASP A 246 3.88 -8.62 -10.56
C ASP A 246 3.23 -7.94 -9.36
N LEU A 247 2.54 -8.70 -8.54
CA LEU A 247 2.01 -8.20 -7.25
C LEU A 247 3.18 -7.65 -6.43
N CYS A 248 2.99 -6.50 -5.79
CA CYS A 248 3.97 -5.73 -5.01
C CYS A 248 5.05 -5.01 -5.82
N ASN A 249 5.48 -5.54 -6.96
CA ASN A 249 6.56 -4.94 -7.77
C ASN A 249 6.06 -4.46 -9.14
N SER A 250 4.83 -4.01 -9.20
CA SER A 250 4.28 -3.36 -10.39
C SER A 250 3.19 -2.37 -10.02
N ARG A 251 2.84 -1.55 -11.00
CA ARG A 251 1.81 -0.52 -10.88
C ARG A 251 0.46 -1.13 -10.49
N SER A 252 -0.26 -0.45 -9.61
CA SER A 252 -1.66 -0.74 -9.26
C SER A 252 -1.88 -2.00 -8.40
N PHE A 253 -0.84 -2.55 -7.76
CA PHE A 253 -0.98 -3.55 -6.72
C PHE A 253 -0.84 -2.90 -5.34
N TYR A 254 -1.95 -2.84 -4.60
CA TYR A 254 -2.03 -2.04 -3.39
C TYR A 254 -1.59 -2.77 -2.13
N MET A 255 -1.69 -4.10 -2.11
CA MET A 255 -1.43 -4.91 -0.93
C MET A 255 -0.65 -6.17 -1.27
N PRO A 256 0.33 -6.60 -0.44
CA PRO A 256 1.22 -7.74 -0.73
C PRO A 256 0.61 -9.09 -0.33
N TRP A 257 -0.61 -9.37 -0.77
CA TRP A 257 -1.27 -10.65 -0.53
C TRP A 257 -2.15 -11.06 -1.70
N TRP A 258 -2.55 -12.31 -1.76
CA TRP A 258 -3.61 -12.81 -2.63
C TRP A 258 -4.29 -14.02 -2.00
N GLY A 259 -5.41 -14.45 -2.56
CA GLY A 259 -6.14 -15.62 -2.12
C GLY A 259 -6.55 -16.53 -3.27
N GLN A 260 -6.82 -17.78 -2.94
CA GLN A 260 -7.47 -18.74 -3.82
C GLN A 260 -8.58 -19.44 -3.04
N LEU A 261 -9.78 -19.45 -3.60
CA LEU A 261 -10.97 -20.09 -3.05
C LEU A 261 -11.30 -21.31 -3.90
N ASP A 262 -11.64 -22.42 -3.24
CA ASP A 262 -12.17 -23.66 -3.84
C ASP A 262 -13.49 -23.99 -3.11
N GLY A 263 -14.58 -23.41 -3.57
CA GLY A 263 -15.84 -23.37 -2.83
C GLY A 263 -15.71 -22.49 -1.59
N THR A 264 -15.94 -23.07 -0.40
CA THR A 264 -15.77 -22.38 0.89
C THR A 264 -14.37 -22.55 1.49
N ALA A 265 -13.58 -23.49 1.01
CA ALA A 265 -12.20 -23.64 1.40
C ALA A 265 -11.32 -22.58 0.70
N GLY A 266 -10.28 -22.12 1.36
CA GLY A 266 -9.39 -21.12 0.76
C GLY A 266 -7.99 -21.11 1.34
N VAL A 267 -7.08 -20.56 0.54
CA VAL A 267 -5.69 -20.28 0.92
C VAL A 267 -5.41 -18.81 0.70
N MET A 268 -4.93 -18.14 1.72
CA MET A 268 -4.43 -16.78 1.64
C MET A 268 -2.92 -16.79 1.70
N THR A 269 -2.27 -16.08 0.79
CA THR A 269 -0.81 -15.90 0.74
C THR A 269 -0.48 -14.46 1.08
N ILE A 270 0.42 -14.22 2.04
CA ILE A 270 0.89 -12.90 2.47
C ILE A 270 2.41 -12.85 2.30
N LEU A 271 2.90 -11.93 1.47
CA LEU A 271 4.33 -11.63 1.34
C LEU A 271 4.75 -10.74 2.51
N GLU A 272 5.33 -11.31 3.56
CA GLU A 272 5.70 -10.57 4.78
C GLU A 272 6.93 -9.67 4.56
N THR A 273 7.79 -10.00 3.60
CA THR A 273 8.95 -9.20 3.19
C THR A 273 8.76 -8.68 1.77
N SER A 274 7.81 -7.76 1.59
CA SER A 274 7.30 -7.35 0.28
C SER A 274 8.23 -6.44 -0.53
N ASP A 275 9.22 -5.78 0.09
CA ASP A 275 10.09 -4.82 -0.62
C ASP A 275 10.86 -5.45 -1.78
N ASP A 276 11.35 -6.68 -1.60
CA ASP A 276 12.07 -7.45 -2.61
C ASP A 276 11.30 -8.72 -3.01
N ALA A 277 10.00 -8.62 -3.15
CA ALA A 277 9.12 -9.72 -3.49
C ALA A 277 8.16 -9.35 -4.60
N GLY A 278 7.56 -10.37 -5.20
CA GLY A 278 6.47 -10.24 -6.13
C GLY A 278 5.56 -11.47 -6.12
N GLY A 279 4.39 -11.32 -6.74
CA GLY A 279 3.48 -12.42 -7.01
C GLY A 279 3.11 -12.39 -8.48
N GLU A 280 3.79 -13.19 -9.30
CA GLU A 280 3.46 -13.30 -10.71
C GLU A 280 2.15 -14.04 -10.89
N TYR A 281 1.20 -13.43 -11.57
CA TYR A 281 -0.02 -14.12 -11.96
C TYR A 281 -0.24 -14.07 -13.47
N GLN A 282 -0.84 -15.13 -13.98
CA GLN A 282 -1.21 -15.27 -15.38
C GLN A 282 -2.59 -15.93 -15.48
N HIS A 283 -3.43 -15.40 -16.33
CA HIS A 283 -4.71 -15.98 -16.66
C HIS A 283 -4.84 -16.03 -18.18
N PRO A 284 -4.64 -17.20 -18.83
CA PRO A 284 -4.89 -17.36 -20.26
C PRO A 284 -6.39 -17.25 -20.57
N GLU A 285 -6.75 -17.13 -21.83
CA GLU A 285 -8.15 -17.15 -22.27
C GLU A 285 -8.85 -18.42 -21.75
N GLY A 286 -9.92 -18.24 -20.97
CA GLY A 286 -10.64 -19.31 -20.30
C GLY A 286 -9.92 -19.94 -19.11
N GLY A 287 -8.81 -19.38 -18.67
CA GLY A 287 -8.09 -19.82 -17.47
C GLY A 287 -7.25 -21.10 -17.59
N PRO A 288 -6.80 -21.68 -16.48
CA PRO A 288 -6.95 -21.18 -15.11
C PRO A 288 -5.95 -20.08 -14.72
N THR A 289 -6.20 -19.41 -13.59
CA THR A 289 -5.29 -18.41 -13.04
C THR A 289 -4.18 -19.08 -12.22
N ARG A 290 -2.93 -18.88 -12.62
CA ARG A 290 -1.74 -19.30 -11.89
C ARG A 290 -1.11 -18.12 -11.17
N ILE A 291 -0.85 -18.24 -9.85
CA ILE A 291 -0.17 -17.23 -9.04
C ILE A 291 0.95 -17.90 -8.26
N ALA A 292 2.15 -17.31 -8.30
CA ALA A 292 3.32 -17.79 -7.56
C ALA A 292 4.10 -16.64 -6.95
N PRO A 293 4.62 -16.76 -5.72
CA PRO A 293 5.57 -15.80 -5.18
C PRO A 293 6.90 -15.90 -5.94
N ARG A 294 7.59 -14.77 -6.01
CA ARG A 294 8.96 -14.67 -6.48
C ARG A 294 9.75 -13.66 -5.68
N TRP A 295 11.05 -13.90 -5.56
CA TRP A 295 11.94 -13.10 -4.75
C TRP A 295 12.99 -12.43 -5.61
N TYR A 296 13.11 -11.13 -5.42
CA TYR A 296 14.15 -10.32 -6.04
C TYR A 296 15.35 -10.19 -5.10
N PRO A 297 16.56 -10.06 -5.66
CA PRO A 297 17.72 -9.71 -4.86
C PRO A 297 17.64 -8.26 -4.37
N SER A 298 18.33 -7.96 -3.28
CA SER A 298 18.69 -6.62 -2.86
C SER A 298 20.10 -6.32 -3.33
N LEU A 299 20.26 -5.40 -4.29
CA LEU A 299 21.56 -5.08 -4.91
C LEU A 299 22.31 -6.34 -5.38
N GLY A 300 21.60 -7.26 -6.02
CA GLY A 300 22.13 -8.48 -6.60
C GLY A 300 22.33 -9.66 -5.65
N GLN A 301 21.89 -9.59 -4.41
CA GLN A 301 22.03 -10.65 -3.38
C GLN A 301 20.81 -10.78 -2.49
N VAL A 302 20.60 -11.94 -1.87
CA VAL A 302 19.64 -12.11 -0.77
C VAL A 302 20.27 -11.59 0.52
N ARG A 303 19.95 -10.36 0.90
CA ARG A 303 20.58 -9.67 2.05
C ARG A 303 19.87 -9.87 3.37
N TYR A 304 18.63 -10.33 3.34
CA TYR A 304 17.78 -10.60 4.50
C TYR A 304 16.84 -11.75 4.18
N LEU A 305 16.30 -12.36 5.22
CA LEU A 305 15.37 -13.47 5.13
C LEU A 305 14.12 -13.05 4.33
N ARG A 306 13.75 -13.82 3.32
CA ARG A 306 12.51 -13.66 2.57
C ARG A 306 11.43 -14.51 3.22
N THR A 307 10.27 -13.94 3.50
CA THR A 307 9.21 -14.63 4.25
C THR A 307 7.87 -14.48 3.56
N VAL A 308 7.19 -15.62 3.37
CA VAL A 308 5.81 -15.68 2.89
C VAL A 308 4.99 -16.61 3.78
N ARG A 309 3.79 -16.15 4.13
CA ARG A 309 2.83 -16.88 4.95
C ARG A 309 1.68 -17.39 4.09
N TYR A 310 1.32 -18.65 4.30
CA TYR A 310 0.12 -19.27 3.76
C TYR A 310 -0.85 -19.59 4.90
N VAL A 311 -2.07 -19.08 4.79
CA VAL A 311 -3.16 -19.33 5.76
C VAL A 311 -4.21 -20.19 5.08
N PHE A 312 -4.46 -21.38 5.63
CA PHE A 312 -5.44 -22.32 5.11
C PHE A 312 -6.71 -22.27 5.95
N ASP A 313 -7.88 -22.25 5.29
CA ASP A 313 -9.16 -22.25 5.97
C ASP A 313 -10.15 -23.09 5.16
N THR A 314 -11.06 -23.80 5.84
CA THR A 314 -12.12 -24.61 5.22
C THR A 314 -13.45 -23.85 5.11
N ASP A 315 -13.56 -22.71 5.78
CA ASP A 315 -14.71 -21.80 5.74
C ASP A 315 -14.26 -20.34 5.64
N THR A 316 -13.94 -19.90 4.43
CA THR A 316 -13.47 -18.54 4.18
C THR A 316 -14.16 -17.89 2.98
N SER A 317 -13.87 -16.61 2.78
CA SER A 317 -14.34 -15.79 1.66
C SER A 317 -13.33 -14.67 1.42
N TYR A 318 -13.46 -13.95 0.28
CA TYR A 318 -12.63 -12.79 0.01
C TYR A 318 -12.73 -11.71 1.10
N VAL A 319 -13.90 -11.55 1.74
CA VAL A 319 -14.09 -10.63 2.87
C VAL A 319 -13.30 -11.11 4.09
N LYS A 320 -13.44 -12.39 4.46
CA LYS A 320 -12.70 -12.98 5.58
C LYS A 320 -11.19 -12.89 5.36
N MET A 321 -10.70 -13.09 4.12
CA MET A 321 -9.29 -12.90 3.74
C MET A 321 -8.84 -11.44 3.91
N ALA A 322 -9.61 -10.47 3.40
CA ALA A 322 -9.32 -9.05 3.59
C ALA A 322 -9.28 -8.67 5.08
N LYS A 323 -10.23 -9.19 5.89
CA LYS A 323 -10.24 -8.98 7.34
C LYS A 323 -9.07 -9.69 8.05
N ARG A 324 -8.62 -10.84 7.56
CA ARG A 324 -7.39 -11.50 8.06
C ARG A 324 -6.16 -10.64 7.77
N TYR A 325 -6.10 -10.01 6.57
CA TYR A 325 -5.01 -9.09 6.24
C TYR A 325 -5.06 -7.81 7.07
N ARG A 326 -6.25 -7.24 7.30
CA ARG A 326 -6.42 -6.09 8.19
C ARG A 326 -5.86 -6.38 9.59
N ARG A 327 -6.17 -7.53 10.18
CA ARG A 327 -5.57 -7.94 11.47
C ARG A 327 -4.06 -8.06 11.38
N TYR A 328 -3.54 -8.65 10.30
CA TYR A 328 -2.11 -8.77 10.08
C TYR A 328 -1.40 -7.42 10.13
N VAL A 329 -1.86 -6.42 9.37
CA VAL A 329 -1.25 -5.09 9.35
C VAL A 329 -1.42 -4.33 10.67
N GLN A 330 -2.52 -4.56 11.40
CA GLN A 330 -2.70 -4.03 12.76
C GLN A 330 -1.70 -4.66 13.75
N GLU A 331 -1.52 -5.96 13.73
CA GLU A 331 -0.59 -6.70 14.59
C GLU A 331 0.87 -6.31 14.33
N HIS A 332 1.24 -5.95 13.11
CA HIS A 332 2.58 -5.53 12.72
C HIS A 332 2.79 -4.01 12.82
N GLY A 333 1.79 -3.24 13.22
CA GLY A 333 1.88 -1.79 13.43
C GLY A 333 1.95 -0.96 12.16
N ASP A 334 1.52 -1.51 11.02
CA ASP A 334 1.47 -0.80 9.73
C ASP A 334 0.12 -0.13 9.47
N PHE A 335 -0.93 -0.55 10.17
CA PHE A 335 -2.22 0.10 10.14
C PHE A 335 -2.24 1.33 11.07
N VAL A 336 -2.61 2.49 10.52
CA VAL A 336 -2.83 3.73 11.27
C VAL A 336 -4.16 4.29 10.81
N SER A 337 -5.13 4.39 11.70
CA SER A 337 -6.47 4.91 11.38
C SER A 337 -6.45 6.42 11.09
N LEU A 338 -7.47 6.91 10.36
CA LEU A 338 -7.69 8.36 10.18
C LEU A 338 -7.89 9.07 11.54
N ALA A 339 -8.47 8.38 12.52
CA ALA A 339 -8.63 8.91 13.87
C ALA A 339 -7.29 9.15 14.58
N GLU A 340 -6.28 8.31 14.34
CA GLU A 340 -4.91 8.51 14.82
C GLU A 340 -4.16 9.54 13.98
N LYS A 341 -4.32 9.52 12.64
CA LYS A 341 -3.66 10.46 11.73
C LYS A 341 -4.08 11.89 11.96
N ARG A 342 -5.35 12.17 12.29
CA ARG A 342 -5.85 13.53 12.58
C ARG A 342 -5.12 14.21 13.72
N VAL A 343 -4.56 13.45 14.66
CA VAL A 343 -3.76 14.00 15.77
C VAL A 343 -2.43 14.56 15.25
N ARG A 344 -1.85 13.91 14.23
CA ARG A 344 -0.58 14.31 13.60
C ARG A 344 -0.76 15.31 12.46
N THR A 345 -1.91 15.28 11.81
CA THR A 345 -2.27 16.17 10.68
C THR A 345 -3.58 16.90 11.00
N PRO A 346 -3.54 18.02 11.74
CA PRO A 346 -4.77 18.75 12.12
C PRO A 346 -5.62 19.18 10.93
N GLY A 347 -5.02 19.41 9.75
CA GLY A 347 -5.72 19.73 8.51
C GLY A 347 -6.57 18.58 7.94
N LEU A 348 -6.39 17.34 8.42
CA LEU A 348 -7.14 16.20 7.95
C LEU A 348 -8.64 16.30 8.23
N ASP A 349 -9.02 16.81 9.41
CA ASP A 349 -10.43 17.07 9.75
C ASP A 349 -11.12 18.02 8.76
N GLU A 350 -10.34 18.93 8.17
CA GLU A 350 -10.85 19.87 7.19
C GLU A 350 -11.06 19.27 5.80
N VAL A 351 -10.48 18.09 5.49
CA VAL A 351 -10.62 17.42 4.19
C VAL A 351 -11.72 16.36 4.20
N ILE A 352 -12.01 15.77 5.35
CA ILE A 352 -13.03 14.74 5.49
C ILE A 352 -14.39 15.26 5.01
N GLY A 353 -15.00 14.51 4.06
CA GLY A 353 -16.29 14.88 3.48
C GLY A 353 -16.25 16.04 2.48
N ARG A 354 -15.08 16.55 2.10
CA ARG A 354 -15.01 17.59 1.06
C ARG A 354 -14.88 16.97 -0.33
N PRO A 355 -15.61 17.49 -1.32
CA PRO A 355 -15.34 17.16 -2.72
C PRO A 355 -13.91 17.55 -3.12
N VAL A 356 -13.33 16.77 -4.02
CA VAL A 356 -12.01 17.05 -4.59
C VAL A 356 -12.17 17.75 -5.93
N VAL A 357 -11.50 18.88 -6.10
CA VAL A 357 -11.46 19.66 -7.35
C VAL A 357 -10.06 19.57 -7.92
N HIS A 358 -9.91 18.88 -9.05
CA HIS A 358 -8.64 18.77 -9.76
C HIS A 358 -8.58 19.82 -10.85
N LEU A 359 -7.57 20.69 -10.83
CA LEU A 359 -7.37 21.78 -11.80
C LEU A 359 -5.97 21.70 -12.37
N GLY A 360 -5.86 21.93 -13.69
CA GLY A 360 -4.59 22.02 -14.39
C GLY A 360 -4.34 23.42 -14.95
N ALA A 361 -3.17 24.00 -14.72
CA ALA A 361 -2.82 25.32 -15.19
C ALA A 361 -2.13 25.27 -16.54
N LEU A 362 -0.98 24.63 -16.68
CA LEU A 362 -0.25 24.52 -17.95
C LEU A 362 0.08 23.06 -18.24
N TYR A 363 -0.35 22.60 -19.42
CA TYR A 363 0.09 21.35 -20.05
C TYR A 363 0.90 21.70 -21.29
N HIS A 364 2.21 21.43 -21.25
CA HIS A 364 3.11 21.67 -22.38
C HIS A 364 3.86 20.40 -22.71
N PHE A 365 3.61 19.84 -23.91
CA PHE A 365 4.27 18.63 -24.38
C PHE A 365 5.42 18.98 -25.30
N VAL A 366 6.65 18.62 -24.92
CA VAL A 366 7.82 18.80 -25.75
C VAL A 366 7.80 17.82 -26.94
N GLN A 367 8.55 18.10 -28.00
CA GLN A 367 8.54 17.30 -29.24
C GLN A 367 8.94 15.83 -28.99
N GLU A 368 9.78 15.57 -28.01
CA GLU A 368 10.26 14.25 -27.61
C GLU A 368 9.28 13.51 -26.72
N ALA A 369 8.21 14.16 -26.24
CA ALA A 369 7.22 13.55 -25.37
C ALA A 369 6.39 12.49 -26.11
N SER A 370 6.09 11.41 -25.40
CA SER A 370 5.19 10.36 -25.92
C SER A 370 3.75 10.85 -26.17
N LEU A 371 3.37 11.91 -25.48
CA LEU A 371 2.05 12.56 -25.62
C LEU A 371 2.02 13.66 -26.70
N PHE A 372 3.12 13.89 -27.41
CA PHE A 372 3.18 14.95 -28.40
C PHE A 372 2.25 14.72 -29.60
N HIS A 373 1.36 15.68 -29.84
CA HIS A 373 0.41 15.66 -30.96
C HIS A 373 1.05 16.16 -32.25
N LYS A 374 1.51 15.25 -33.11
CA LYS A 374 2.19 15.58 -34.38
C LYS A 374 1.26 16.24 -35.41
N ASP A 375 -0.03 15.86 -35.41
CA ASP A 375 -1.00 16.31 -36.38
C ASP A 375 -1.80 17.56 -35.93
N ARG A 376 -1.69 17.92 -34.65
CA ARG A 376 -2.36 19.06 -34.01
C ARG A 376 -1.42 19.75 -33.04
N ILE A 377 -0.44 20.46 -33.57
CA ILE A 377 0.65 21.07 -32.80
C ILE A 377 0.11 22.03 -31.74
N GLU A 378 -1.00 22.71 -32.01
CA GLU A 378 -1.68 23.59 -31.06
C GLU A 378 -2.17 22.91 -29.79
N ASN A 379 -2.41 21.60 -29.83
CA ASN A 379 -2.83 20.81 -28.66
C ASN A 379 -1.66 20.51 -27.69
N ASN A 380 -0.42 20.83 -28.07
CA ASN A 380 0.74 20.59 -27.21
C ASN A 380 1.00 21.71 -26.21
N HIS A 381 0.18 22.74 -26.20
CA HIS A 381 0.28 23.84 -25.25
C HIS A 381 -1.11 24.29 -24.83
N SER A 382 -1.58 23.84 -23.71
CA SER A 382 -2.87 24.18 -23.12
C SER A 382 -2.68 24.97 -21.84
N LEU A 383 -3.12 26.21 -21.81
CA LEU A 383 -2.93 27.13 -20.70
C LEU A 383 -4.26 27.58 -20.12
N GLN A 384 -4.40 27.46 -18.81
CA GLN A 384 -5.37 28.17 -17.98
C GLN A 384 -4.62 29.00 -16.94
N THR A 385 -4.85 30.31 -16.92
CA THR A 385 -4.22 31.16 -15.92
C THR A 385 -4.81 30.92 -14.53
N PHE A 386 -4.07 31.24 -13.49
CA PHE A 386 -4.55 31.15 -12.09
C PHE A 386 -5.82 31.98 -11.86
N ASP A 387 -5.95 33.14 -12.54
CA ASP A 387 -7.14 33.97 -12.45
C ASP A 387 -8.36 33.32 -13.11
N GLN A 388 -8.17 32.61 -14.25
CA GLN A 388 -9.26 31.84 -14.90
C GLN A 388 -9.68 30.64 -14.02
N LEU A 389 -8.72 29.94 -13.43
CA LEU A 389 -9.01 28.83 -12.51
C LEU A 389 -9.75 29.33 -11.25
N ALA A 390 -9.36 30.48 -10.70
CA ALA A 390 -10.06 31.12 -9.57
C ALA A 390 -11.51 31.44 -9.89
N GLU A 391 -11.83 31.91 -11.12
CA GLU A 391 -13.21 32.15 -11.56
C GLU A 391 -14.02 30.86 -11.67
N GLY A 392 -13.38 29.77 -12.14
CA GLY A 392 -13.97 28.43 -12.10
C GLY A 392 -14.37 27.98 -10.70
N LEU A 393 -13.52 28.24 -9.68
CA LEU A 393 -13.83 27.94 -8.28
C LEU A 393 -14.99 28.78 -7.73
N ARG A 394 -15.05 30.09 -8.08
CA ARG A 394 -16.20 30.94 -7.71
C ARG A 394 -17.51 30.42 -8.31
N SER A 395 -17.46 29.95 -9.55
CA SER A 395 -18.61 29.36 -10.22
C SER A 395 -19.08 28.07 -9.52
N LEU A 396 -18.16 27.19 -9.09
CA LEU A 396 -18.49 26.02 -8.29
C LEU A 396 -19.12 26.37 -6.95
N LYS A 397 -18.59 27.38 -6.24
CA LYS A 397 -19.16 27.88 -4.99
C LYS A 397 -20.60 28.38 -5.21
N ALA A 398 -20.82 29.16 -6.25
CA ALA A 398 -22.14 29.66 -6.62
C ALA A 398 -23.11 28.55 -7.01
N ALA A 399 -22.63 27.45 -7.61
CA ALA A 399 -23.41 26.28 -7.97
C ALA A 399 -23.78 25.37 -6.77
N GLY A 400 -23.23 25.62 -5.57
CA GLY A 400 -23.61 24.92 -4.33
C GLY A 400 -22.56 23.98 -3.76
N ILE A 401 -21.31 24.03 -4.21
CA ILE A 401 -20.18 23.34 -3.54
C ILE A 401 -19.71 24.25 -2.41
N GLY A 402 -20.11 23.91 -1.17
CA GLY A 402 -19.87 24.74 0.02
C GLY A 402 -18.41 24.84 0.43
N ASP A 403 -17.69 23.75 0.32
CA ASP A 403 -16.26 23.61 0.62
C ASP A 403 -15.64 22.55 -0.32
N ALA A 404 -14.32 22.58 -0.50
CA ALA A 404 -13.62 21.64 -1.37
C ALA A 404 -12.14 21.51 -1.00
N TYR A 405 -11.50 20.42 -1.41
CA TYR A 405 -10.06 20.25 -1.47
C TYR A 405 -9.62 20.46 -2.93
N VAL A 406 -8.84 21.51 -3.17
CA VAL A 406 -8.42 21.91 -4.52
C VAL A 406 -7.01 21.43 -4.78
N HIS A 407 -6.86 20.53 -5.71
CA HIS A 407 -5.60 20.02 -6.22
C HIS A 407 -5.23 20.75 -7.50
N LEU A 408 -4.09 21.43 -7.51
CA LEU A 408 -3.58 22.18 -8.66
C LEU A 408 -2.33 21.55 -9.22
N ASP A 409 -2.36 21.15 -10.48
CA ASP A 409 -1.19 20.75 -11.26
C ASP A 409 -0.77 21.79 -12.30
N GLY A 410 0.34 21.58 -12.99
CA GLY A 410 0.83 22.47 -14.03
C GLY A 410 1.19 23.89 -13.57
N TRP A 411 1.36 24.12 -12.29
CA TRP A 411 1.64 25.43 -11.70
C TRP A 411 3.11 25.88 -11.84
N GLY A 412 4.04 24.94 -12.02
CA GLY A 412 5.47 25.20 -12.13
C GLY A 412 5.89 25.83 -13.45
N PHE A 413 7.16 26.25 -13.54
CA PHE A 413 7.69 27.01 -14.67
C PHE A 413 7.47 26.33 -16.04
N TYR A 414 7.66 25.03 -16.12
CA TYR A 414 7.51 24.26 -17.35
C TYR A 414 6.11 23.63 -17.53
N GLY A 415 5.21 23.79 -16.56
CA GLY A 415 3.89 23.13 -16.56
C GLY A 415 3.92 21.73 -15.95
N TYR A 416 2.84 20.99 -16.20
CA TYR A 416 2.60 19.66 -15.67
C TYR A 416 3.65 18.66 -16.16
N ASP A 417 4.20 17.89 -15.24
CA ASP A 417 5.18 16.81 -15.47
C ASP A 417 6.31 17.18 -16.43
N ASN A 418 6.94 18.30 -16.15
CA ASN A 418 8.02 18.81 -16.97
C ASN A 418 9.13 19.40 -16.09
N GLY A 419 10.39 19.06 -16.39
CA GLY A 419 11.57 19.57 -15.72
C GLY A 419 11.75 19.14 -14.27
N HIS A 420 10.98 18.17 -13.77
CA HIS A 420 11.11 17.67 -12.39
C HIS A 420 12.53 17.17 -12.09
N PRO A 421 13.00 17.38 -10.85
CA PRO A 421 12.34 18.01 -9.70
C PRO A 421 12.46 19.55 -9.63
N ASP A 422 12.89 20.21 -10.71
CA ASP A 422 13.13 21.65 -10.77
C ASP A 422 11.90 22.42 -11.28
N VAL A 423 10.76 22.27 -10.61
CA VAL A 423 9.49 22.89 -10.99
C VAL A 423 9.42 24.40 -10.70
N MET A 424 10.29 24.88 -9.83
CA MET A 424 10.36 26.30 -9.46
C MET A 424 11.17 27.14 -10.46
N PRO A 425 10.84 28.42 -10.64
CA PRO A 425 9.75 29.19 -10.01
C PRO A 425 8.37 28.81 -10.54
N VAL A 426 7.32 29.42 -9.97
CA VAL A 426 5.96 29.37 -10.52
C VAL A 426 5.94 29.92 -11.93
N GLY A 427 5.16 29.31 -12.83
CA GLY A 427 5.16 29.67 -14.23
C GLY A 427 4.61 31.06 -14.51
N GLU A 428 5.33 31.85 -15.28
CA GLU A 428 4.95 33.22 -15.65
C GLU A 428 3.69 33.26 -16.55
N GLU A 429 3.53 32.30 -17.44
CA GLU A 429 2.39 32.21 -18.33
C GLU A 429 1.08 31.95 -17.56
N GLN A 430 1.15 31.17 -16.49
CA GLN A 430 0.02 30.88 -15.61
C GLN A 430 -0.34 32.12 -14.74
N GLY A 431 0.55 33.08 -14.61
CA GLY A 431 0.35 34.32 -13.83
C GLY A 431 1.43 34.61 -12.79
N GLY A 432 2.50 33.83 -12.76
CA GLY A 432 3.64 33.99 -11.85
C GLY A 432 3.25 33.92 -10.37
N TRP A 433 4.15 34.35 -9.49
CA TRP A 433 3.93 34.35 -8.06
C TRP A 433 2.72 35.20 -7.63
N ASP A 434 2.47 36.33 -8.28
CA ASP A 434 1.34 37.20 -7.96
C ASP A 434 -0.01 36.56 -8.32
N GLY A 435 -0.07 35.88 -9.45
CA GLY A 435 -1.25 35.11 -9.87
C GLY A 435 -1.53 33.97 -8.87
N LEU A 436 -0.52 33.22 -8.49
CA LEU A 436 -0.69 32.10 -7.56
C LEU A 436 -1.10 32.60 -6.14
N ARG A 437 -0.58 33.76 -5.68
CA ARG A 437 -1.06 34.38 -4.40
C ARG A 437 -2.54 34.73 -4.48
N ARG A 438 -3.00 35.31 -5.60
CA ARG A 438 -4.44 35.63 -5.79
C ARG A 438 -5.29 34.36 -5.82
N PHE A 439 -4.81 33.31 -6.49
CA PHE A 439 -5.50 32.03 -6.54
C PHE A 439 -5.62 31.40 -5.12
N ALA A 440 -4.51 31.33 -4.36
CA ALA A 440 -4.51 30.83 -3.00
C ALA A 440 -5.44 31.66 -2.07
N ALA A 441 -5.43 32.99 -2.20
CA ALA A 441 -6.33 33.87 -1.46
C ALA A 441 -7.81 33.61 -1.85
N THR A 442 -8.10 33.37 -3.12
CA THR A 442 -9.45 32.99 -3.57
C THR A 442 -9.90 31.68 -2.96
N CYS A 443 -9.03 30.67 -2.92
CA CYS A 443 -9.35 29.40 -2.25
C CYS A 443 -9.71 29.65 -0.76
N GLU A 444 -8.92 30.46 -0.05
CA GLU A 444 -9.18 30.79 1.35
C GLU A 444 -10.50 31.56 1.54
N GLU A 445 -10.79 32.56 0.69
CA GLU A 445 -12.06 33.31 0.69
C GLU A 445 -13.29 32.40 0.47
N LEU A 446 -13.15 31.38 -0.37
CA LEU A 446 -14.20 30.41 -0.66
C LEU A 446 -14.35 29.33 0.43
N GLY A 447 -13.39 29.22 1.38
CA GLY A 447 -13.30 28.15 2.35
C GLY A 447 -12.76 26.85 1.75
N TYR A 448 -12.08 26.93 0.62
CA TYR A 448 -11.47 25.81 -0.07
C TYR A 448 -10.02 25.60 0.37
N LEU A 449 -9.58 24.34 0.45
CA LEU A 449 -8.21 23.99 0.82
C LEU A 449 -7.35 23.90 -0.43
N PHE A 450 -6.32 24.72 -0.50
CA PHE A 450 -5.40 24.75 -1.63
C PHE A 450 -4.27 23.74 -1.45
N ALA A 451 -4.11 22.84 -2.42
CA ALA A 451 -3.04 21.85 -2.49
C ALA A 451 -2.35 21.89 -3.86
N VAL A 452 -1.10 21.43 -3.90
CA VAL A 452 -0.27 21.43 -5.10
C VAL A 452 0.12 20.01 -5.48
N HIS A 453 0.19 19.74 -6.79
CA HIS A 453 0.80 18.58 -7.38
C HIS A 453 2.31 18.80 -7.49
N ASP A 454 3.08 17.79 -7.16
CA ASP A 454 4.54 17.78 -7.35
C ASP A 454 5.04 16.35 -7.58
N GLN A 455 6.30 16.17 -7.98
CA GLN A 455 6.86 14.86 -8.31
C GLN A 455 8.36 14.85 -8.07
N TYR A 456 8.91 13.77 -7.47
CA TYR A 456 10.31 13.67 -7.05
C TYR A 456 10.93 12.29 -7.36
N ARG A 457 10.32 11.54 -8.25
CA ARG A 457 10.85 10.25 -8.73
C ARG A 457 11.45 10.38 -10.13
N ASP A 458 10.72 10.98 -11.06
CA ASP A 458 11.16 11.15 -12.43
C ASP A 458 12.13 12.31 -12.53
N PHE A 459 13.33 12.01 -13.03
CA PHE A 459 14.39 12.98 -13.18
C PHE A 459 14.54 13.31 -14.66
N TYR A 460 13.93 14.40 -15.06
CA TYR A 460 13.95 14.85 -16.44
C TYR A 460 15.36 15.27 -16.88
N LEU A 461 15.76 14.87 -18.08
CA LEU A 461 17.09 15.20 -18.58
C LEU A 461 17.24 16.70 -18.88
N ASN A 462 16.13 17.43 -19.01
CA ASN A 462 16.10 18.90 -19.16
C ASN A 462 15.97 19.64 -17.82
N ALA A 463 15.93 18.95 -16.69
CA ALA A 463 15.90 19.58 -15.37
C ALA A 463 17.18 20.39 -15.15
N VAL A 464 17.06 21.59 -14.55
CA VAL A 464 18.20 22.51 -14.33
C VAL A 464 19.29 21.88 -13.47
N SER A 465 18.92 21.08 -12.48
CA SER A 465 19.83 20.36 -11.59
C SER A 465 20.20 18.97 -12.08
N PHE A 466 19.86 18.61 -13.33
CA PHE A 466 20.19 17.29 -13.84
C PHE A 466 21.70 17.01 -13.73
N ASP A 467 22.01 15.91 -13.07
CA ASP A 467 23.38 15.40 -12.91
C ASP A 467 23.31 13.88 -12.79
N ASP A 468 24.08 13.16 -13.61
CA ASP A 468 24.16 11.69 -13.58
C ASP A 468 24.49 11.12 -12.18
N ARG A 469 25.21 11.90 -11.37
CA ARG A 469 25.56 11.52 -9.99
C ARG A 469 24.37 11.52 -9.02
N LEU A 470 23.26 12.10 -9.43
CA LEU A 470 22.01 12.13 -8.65
C LEU A 470 20.99 11.10 -9.17
N ALA A 471 21.24 10.48 -10.31
CA ALA A 471 20.39 9.45 -10.88
C ALA A 471 20.58 8.09 -10.19
N ALA A 472 19.52 7.28 -10.17
CA ALA A 472 19.62 5.89 -9.78
C ALA A 472 20.39 5.09 -10.86
N VAL A 473 21.23 4.16 -10.39
CA VAL A 473 22.11 3.35 -11.24
C VAL A 473 21.81 1.87 -11.02
N ARG A 474 21.56 1.14 -12.09
CA ARG A 474 21.33 -0.31 -12.08
C ARG A 474 22.59 -1.10 -11.71
N LEU A 475 22.43 -2.38 -11.46
CA LEU A 475 23.52 -3.28 -11.11
C LEU A 475 24.61 -3.37 -12.20
N ASP A 476 24.25 -3.23 -13.48
CA ASP A 476 25.16 -3.19 -14.63
C ASP A 476 25.85 -1.82 -14.85
N GLY A 477 25.55 -0.84 -13.99
CA GLY A 477 26.08 0.52 -14.06
C GLY A 477 25.32 1.46 -15.00
N SER A 478 24.26 1.00 -15.66
CA SER A 478 23.43 1.85 -16.52
C SER A 478 22.43 2.68 -15.71
N ARG A 479 21.98 3.80 -16.28
CA ARG A 479 20.78 4.51 -15.83
C ARG A 479 19.53 3.83 -16.37
N GLU A 480 18.46 3.87 -15.60
CA GLU A 480 17.16 3.52 -16.11
C GLU A 480 16.57 4.67 -16.93
N GLU A 481 16.20 4.40 -18.17
CA GLU A 481 15.36 5.29 -18.95
C GLU A 481 13.91 4.85 -18.76
N THR A 482 13.11 5.68 -18.09
CA THR A 482 11.75 5.27 -17.68
C THR A 482 10.71 5.60 -18.73
N SER A 483 10.73 6.83 -19.26
CA SER A 483 9.62 7.34 -20.05
C SER A 483 10.08 8.56 -20.84
N THR A 484 9.21 9.00 -21.76
CA THR A 484 9.30 10.27 -22.45
C THR A 484 7.97 11.01 -22.24
N TRP A 485 7.58 11.23 -21.00
CA TRP A 485 6.30 11.86 -20.63
C TRP A 485 6.24 13.33 -21.09
N CYS A 486 5.43 14.20 -20.49
CA CYS A 486 5.20 15.59 -20.95
C CYS A 486 6.48 16.38 -21.22
N GLY A 487 7.45 16.32 -20.35
CA GLY A 487 8.75 17.02 -20.44
C GLY A 487 9.83 16.29 -21.23
N GLY A 488 9.51 15.20 -21.92
CA GLY A 488 10.46 14.42 -22.73
C GLY A 488 11.22 13.36 -21.94
N PRO A 489 12.45 13.03 -22.34
CA PRO A 489 13.23 11.94 -21.77
C PRO A 489 13.54 12.13 -20.29
N GLN A 490 13.43 11.05 -19.51
CA GLN A 490 13.64 11.03 -18.08
C GLN A 490 14.32 9.74 -17.61
N THR A 491 14.98 9.82 -16.47
CA THR A 491 15.54 8.72 -15.70
C THR A 491 14.92 8.74 -14.30
N ILE A 492 15.45 7.95 -13.37
CA ILE A 492 15.01 7.95 -11.98
C ILE A 492 15.97 8.77 -11.13
N LEU A 493 15.44 9.73 -10.37
CA LEU A 493 16.18 10.39 -9.30
C LEU A 493 16.52 9.35 -8.23
N ASN A 494 17.78 9.27 -7.78
CA ASN A 494 18.09 8.42 -6.64
C ASN A 494 17.24 8.85 -5.43
N PRO A 495 16.40 8.00 -4.89
CA PRO A 495 15.40 8.36 -3.86
C PRO A 495 15.96 9.08 -2.64
N ARG A 496 17.24 8.88 -2.34
CA ARG A 496 17.94 9.58 -1.27
C ARG A 496 17.87 11.11 -1.38
N PHE A 497 17.81 11.64 -2.60
CA PHE A 497 17.82 13.07 -2.84
C PHE A 497 16.42 13.70 -2.84
N ALA A 498 15.37 12.92 -3.00
CA ALA A 498 13.99 13.42 -3.05
C ALA A 498 13.61 14.30 -1.83
N PRO A 499 13.91 13.93 -0.55
CA PRO A 499 13.58 14.77 0.59
C PRO A 499 14.22 16.17 0.55
N GLY A 500 15.41 16.28 -0.05
CA GLY A 500 16.10 17.56 -0.24
C GLY A 500 15.37 18.50 -1.21
N TYR A 501 14.90 17.95 -2.31
CA TYR A 501 14.12 18.68 -3.31
C TYR A 501 12.73 19.09 -2.77
N VAL A 502 12.04 18.17 -2.09
CA VAL A 502 10.76 18.48 -1.39
C VAL A 502 10.94 19.69 -0.46
N ARG A 503 11.95 19.65 0.40
CA ARG A 503 12.22 20.77 1.32
C ARG A 503 12.46 22.05 0.56
N ARG A 504 13.35 22.05 -0.44
CA ARG A 504 13.69 23.23 -1.25
C ARG A 504 12.45 23.86 -1.89
N ASN A 505 11.63 23.07 -2.55
CA ASN A 505 10.48 23.56 -3.30
C ASN A 505 9.40 24.14 -2.36
N HIS A 506 9.10 23.44 -1.28
CA HIS A 506 8.07 23.90 -0.33
C HIS A 506 8.52 25.04 0.59
N ASP A 507 9.84 25.22 0.81
CA ASP A 507 10.38 26.41 1.47
C ASP A 507 10.15 27.68 0.63
N LEU A 508 10.16 27.58 -0.69
CA LEU A 508 9.91 28.70 -1.59
C LEU A 508 8.44 29.19 -1.50
N PHE A 509 7.45 28.30 -1.38
CA PHE A 509 6.05 28.71 -1.15
C PHE A 509 5.93 29.51 0.15
N ALA A 510 6.53 29.03 1.24
CA ALA A 510 6.53 29.73 2.51
C ALA A 510 7.22 31.10 2.42
N ALA A 511 8.37 31.18 1.75
CA ALA A 511 9.11 32.43 1.53
C ALA A 511 8.32 33.45 0.70
N GLN A 512 7.43 32.99 -0.19
CA GLN A 512 6.53 33.84 -0.98
C GLN A 512 5.20 34.17 -0.28
N GLY A 513 5.02 33.72 0.97
CA GLY A 513 3.81 33.95 1.76
C GLY A 513 2.57 33.21 1.22
N ILE A 514 2.75 32.14 0.45
CA ILE A 514 1.66 31.31 -0.07
C ILE A 514 1.36 30.20 0.92
N ARG A 515 0.11 30.15 1.38
CA ARG A 515 -0.36 29.12 2.30
C ARG A 515 -0.86 27.90 1.53
N VAL A 516 -0.01 26.90 1.40
CA VAL A 516 -0.38 25.58 0.87
C VAL A 516 -0.91 24.73 2.01
N ARG A 517 -2.00 23.99 1.80
CA ARG A 517 -2.68 23.16 2.80
C ARG A 517 -2.51 21.67 2.55
N GLY A 518 -2.08 21.29 1.36
CA GLY A 518 -1.82 19.91 1.02
C GLY A 518 -0.81 19.77 -0.12
N ALA A 519 -0.22 18.60 -0.24
CA ALA A 519 0.67 18.28 -1.33
C ALA A 519 0.42 16.84 -1.81
N TYR A 520 0.35 16.71 -3.11
CA TYR A 520 0.27 15.46 -3.82
C TYR A 520 1.64 15.16 -4.42
N LEU A 521 2.26 14.08 -3.96
CA LEU A 521 3.50 13.59 -4.55
C LEU A 521 3.17 12.47 -5.51
N ASP A 522 3.24 12.79 -6.79
CA ASP A 522 2.89 11.90 -7.88
C ASP A 522 3.81 10.68 -7.94
N VAL A 523 3.33 9.59 -8.48
CA VAL A 523 3.95 8.29 -8.76
C VAL A 523 4.53 7.53 -7.57
N PHE A 524 4.75 8.13 -6.41
CA PHE A 524 5.44 7.49 -5.29
C PHE A 524 4.77 6.21 -4.79
N ALA A 525 3.44 6.17 -4.78
CA ALA A 525 2.69 5.01 -4.33
C ALA A 525 2.39 4.00 -5.44
N VAL A 526 2.43 4.41 -6.71
CA VAL A 526 1.98 3.59 -7.83
C VAL A 526 3.11 2.87 -8.57
N VAL A 527 4.34 3.38 -8.50
CA VAL A 527 5.48 2.75 -9.17
C VAL A 527 6.26 1.84 -8.23
N PRO A 528 6.94 0.81 -8.76
CA PRO A 528 7.79 -0.07 -7.96
C PRO A 528 8.83 0.68 -7.14
N LEU A 529 9.31 0.04 -6.08
CA LEU A 529 10.46 0.52 -5.33
C LEU A 529 11.74 0.37 -6.16
N GLU A 530 12.59 1.38 -6.17
CA GLU A 530 13.85 1.39 -6.90
C GLU A 530 15.03 1.03 -6.02
N GLU A 531 16.06 0.49 -6.67
CA GLU A 531 17.40 0.31 -6.13
C GLU A 531 18.40 1.21 -6.85
N SER A 532 19.52 1.50 -6.21
CA SER A 532 20.66 2.13 -6.87
C SER A 532 21.97 1.55 -6.37
N THR A 533 22.83 1.19 -7.31
CA THR A 533 24.21 0.74 -7.03
C THR A 533 25.23 1.86 -7.11
N LEU A 534 24.79 3.13 -7.22
CA LEU A 534 25.67 4.29 -7.24
C LEU A 534 26.67 4.24 -6.08
N PRO A 535 27.99 4.15 -6.31
CA PRO A 535 28.94 3.83 -5.24
C PRO A 535 28.94 4.81 -4.07
N ALA A 536 28.69 6.09 -4.34
CA ALA A 536 28.62 7.12 -3.31
C ALA A 536 27.32 7.04 -2.50
N HIS A 537 26.25 6.51 -3.06
CA HIS A 537 24.91 6.50 -2.49
C HIS A 537 24.12 5.24 -2.90
N PRO A 538 24.58 4.04 -2.51
CA PRO A 538 23.82 2.83 -2.77
C PRO A 538 22.54 2.84 -1.94
N ILE A 539 21.43 2.42 -2.52
CA ILE A 539 20.14 2.25 -1.84
C ILE A 539 19.50 0.92 -2.22
N THR A 540 18.83 0.32 -1.25
CA THR A 540 17.93 -0.82 -1.43
C THR A 540 16.50 -0.36 -1.67
N ARG A 541 15.59 -1.28 -2.06
CA ARG A 541 14.15 -0.97 -2.15
C ARG A 541 13.57 -0.55 -0.80
N SER A 542 14.02 -1.15 0.31
CA SER A 542 13.62 -0.71 1.66
C SER A 542 14.09 0.72 1.98
N ASP A 543 15.27 1.11 1.51
CA ASP A 543 15.72 2.51 1.61
C ASP A 543 14.87 3.44 0.75
N CYS A 544 14.50 3.03 -0.47
CA CYS A 544 13.58 3.78 -1.33
C CYS A 544 12.24 4.01 -0.62
N ALA A 545 11.63 2.97 -0.07
CA ALA A 545 10.40 3.07 0.70
C ALA A 545 10.53 4.07 1.87
N ARG A 546 11.65 4.03 2.59
CA ARG A 546 11.93 4.98 3.68
C ARG A 546 12.05 6.42 3.18
N TYR A 547 12.80 6.69 2.11
CA TYR A 547 12.95 8.04 1.57
C TYR A 547 11.65 8.61 1.02
N ARG A 548 10.78 7.77 0.43
CA ARG A 548 9.43 8.19 0.02
C ARG A 548 8.60 8.59 1.24
N ARG A 549 8.62 7.81 2.33
CA ARG A 549 7.96 8.18 3.61
C ARG A 549 8.51 9.47 4.18
N ASP A 550 9.83 9.66 4.18
CA ASP A 550 10.49 10.88 4.68
C ASP A 550 9.98 12.13 3.93
N CYS A 551 9.67 12.05 2.63
CA CYS A 551 9.09 13.14 1.87
C CYS A 551 7.70 13.54 2.42
N PHE A 552 6.83 12.56 2.69
CA PHE A 552 5.51 12.81 3.26
C PHE A 552 5.60 13.36 4.69
N ASP A 553 6.50 12.85 5.50
CA ASP A 553 6.70 13.32 6.88
C ASP A 553 7.23 14.76 6.92
N LEU A 554 8.11 15.16 5.99
CA LEU A 554 8.55 16.55 5.82
C LEU A 554 7.39 17.49 5.49
N LEU A 555 6.45 17.06 4.66
CA LEU A 555 5.27 17.85 4.30
C LEU A 555 4.25 17.92 5.45
N ARG A 556 4.03 16.79 6.12
CA ARG A 556 3.16 16.73 7.29
C ARG A 556 3.66 17.65 8.43
N ALA A 557 4.98 17.70 8.66
CA ALA A 557 5.58 18.60 9.65
C ALA A 557 5.31 20.10 9.34
N ARG A 558 4.88 20.42 8.11
CA ARG A 558 4.41 21.78 7.71
C ARG A 558 2.91 21.95 7.91
N GLY A 559 2.20 20.95 8.42
CA GLY A 559 0.75 20.94 8.59
C GLY A 559 -0.02 20.63 7.29
N TYR A 560 0.61 20.05 6.29
CA TYR A 560 -0.03 19.67 5.03
C TYR A 560 -0.78 18.35 5.16
N VAL A 561 -1.91 18.24 4.49
CA VAL A 561 -2.52 16.97 4.13
C VAL A 561 -1.69 16.37 2.99
N VAL A 562 -1.25 15.13 3.14
CA VAL A 562 -0.32 14.50 2.21
C VAL A 562 -1.00 13.41 1.41
N SER A 563 -0.73 13.38 0.10
CA SER A 563 -1.36 12.46 -0.83
C SER A 563 -0.39 11.97 -1.92
N SER A 564 -0.78 10.90 -2.61
CA SER A 564 -0.08 10.36 -3.78
C SER A 564 -1.09 9.85 -4.81
N GLU A 565 -0.63 9.33 -5.95
CA GLU A 565 -1.47 8.93 -7.09
C GLU A 565 -2.45 7.80 -6.72
N GLU A 566 -1.96 6.70 -6.21
CA GLU A 566 -2.72 5.54 -5.77
C GLU A 566 -2.21 5.08 -4.40
N PRO A 567 -2.93 4.23 -3.66
CA PRO A 567 -2.39 3.68 -2.42
C PRO A 567 -1.38 2.56 -2.68
N ALA A 568 -0.41 2.45 -1.80
CA ALA A 568 0.42 1.26 -1.66
C ALA A 568 0.57 0.94 -0.18
N ASP A 569 0.48 -0.32 0.18
CA ASP A 569 0.46 -0.82 1.55
C ASP A 569 1.52 -0.18 2.44
N TYR A 570 2.79 -0.18 1.99
CA TYR A 570 3.92 0.38 2.73
C TYR A 570 3.85 1.90 2.96
N LEU A 571 2.98 2.63 2.23
CA LEU A 571 2.79 4.08 2.35
C LEU A 571 1.48 4.48 3.03
N VAL A 572 0.49 3.58 3.15
CA VAL A 572 -0.83 3.92 3.73
C VAL A 572 -0.69 4.61 5.08
N ARG A 573 0.21 4.14 5.95
CA ARG A 573 0.48 4.76 7.26
C ARG A 573 0.97 6.22 7.17
N SER A 574 1.58 6.60 6.03
CA SER A 574 2.17 7.93 5.81
C SER A 574 1.28 8.83 4.95
N LEU A 575 0.23 8.32 4.32
CA LEU A 575 -0.71 9.06 3.48
C LEU A 575 -1.99 9.40 4.23
N ASP A 576 -2.55 10.57 4.00
CA ASP A 576 -3.85 10.97 4.53
C ASP A 576 -4.94 10.78 3.47
N LEU A 577 -4.57 10.99 2.21
CA LEU A 577 -5.42 10.97 1.04
C LEU A 577 -4.66 10.30 -0.12
N VAL A 578 -5.36 9.72 -1.08
CA VAL A 578 -4.84 9.43 -2.42
C VAL A 578 -5.75 10.03 -3.47
N HIS A 579 -5.30 10.15 -4.72
CA HIS A 579 -6.15 10.74 -5.75
C HIS A 579 -6.97 9.73 -6.53
N HIS A 580 -6.57 8.47 -6.52
CA HIS A 580 -7.31 7.40 -7.18
C HIS A 580 -7.27 6.14 -6.31
N GLY A 581 -8.36 5.40 -6.29
CA GLY A 581 -8.45 4.09 -5.66
C GLY A 581 -9.41 3.19 -6.43
N PRO A 582 -9.29 3.15 -7.79
CA PRO A 582 -10.30 2.57 -8.66
C PRO A 582 -10.25 1.04 -8.72
N TYR A 583 -11.08 0.46 -9.58
CA TYR A 583 -11.02 -0.94 -9.96
C TYR A 583 -10.15 -1.13 -11.22
N ALA A 584 -9.67 -2.36 -11.41
CA ALA A 584 -8.96 -2.71 -12.63
C ALA A 584 -9.93 -2.83 -13.82
N THR A 585 -9.59 -2.20 -14.95
CA THR A 585 -10.34 -2.29 -16.20
C THR A 585 -9.45 -2.82 -17.32
N TYR A 586 -10.05 -3.35 -18.39
CA TYR A 586 -9.35 -3.91 -19.54
C TYR A 586 -9.64 -3.06 -20.80
N PRO A 587 -8.68 -2.66 -21.63
CA PRO A 587 -7.25 -3.04 -21.59
C PRO A 587 -6.37 -2.17 -20.64
N GLY A 588 -6.95 -1.33 -19.83
CA GLY A 588 -6.19 -0.48 -18.91
C GLY A 588 -7.06 0.50 -18.14
N LEU A 589 -6.49 1.51 -17.51
CA LEU A 589 -7.16 2.43 -16.59
C LEU A 589 -8.17 3.41 -17.28
N GLY A 590 -8.18 3.48 -18.57
CA GLY A 590 -8.94 4.45 -19.34
C GLY A 590 -10.43 4.15 -19.56
N GLY A 591 -11.11 3.44 -18.65
CA GLY A 591 -12.55 3.20 -18.78
C GLY A 591 -12.90 2.10 -19.78
N GLY A 592 -12.27 0.94 -19.68
CA GLY A 592 -12.61 -0.28 -20.44
C GLY A 592 -13.66 -1.15 -19.73
N ASP A 593 -13.72 -2.41 -20.12
CA ASP A 593 -14.54 -3.40 -19.42
C ASP A 593 -13.90 -3.81 -18.10
N ALA A 594 -14.68 -4.32 -17.15
CA ALA A 594 -14.13 -4.81 -15.88
C ALA A 594 -13.12 -5.94 -16.08
N CYS A 595 -12.00 -5.86 -15.39
CA CYS A 595 -11.01 -6.93 -15.33
C CYS A 595 -11.35 -7.83 -14.14
N GLY A 596 -12.01 -8.97 -14.38
CA GLY A 596 -12.59 -9.79 -13.32
C GLY A 596 -13.86 -9.17 -12.73
N ILE A 597 -14.25 -9.64 -11.54
CA ILE A 597 -15.40 -9.11 -10.78
C ILE A 597 -14.87 -8.07 -9.77
N PRO A 598 -15.22 -6.78 -9.91
CA PRO A 598 -14.75 -5.74 -9.01
C PRO A 598 -15.29 -5.93 -7.59
N VAL A 599 -14.39 -5.91 -6.59
CA VAL A 599 -14.72 -5.97 -5.16
C VAL A 599 -13.79 -5.06 -4.35
N PRO A 600 -14.26 -4.45 -3.25
CA PRO A 600 -13.51 -3.41 -2.53
C PRO A 600 -12.50 -4.00 -1.51
N LEU A 601 -11.58 -4.88 -1.96
CA LEU A 601 -10.61 -5.52 -1.05
C LEU A 601 -9.77 -4.50 -0.28
N PHE A 602 -9.34 -3.42 -0.94
CA PHE A 602 -8.54 -2.39 -0.29
C PHE A 602 -9.35 -1.67 0.80
N ASN A 603 -10.59 -1.29 0.50
CA ASN A 603 -11.44 -0.62 1.49
C ASN A 603 -11.87 -1.55 2.63
N LEU A 604 -12.04 -2.85 2.40
CA LEU A 604 -12.25 -3.82 3.47
C LEU A 604 -11.08 -3.85 4.47
N VAL A 605 -9.87 -3.47 4.03
CA VAL A 605 -8.68 -3.38 4.90
C VAL A 605 -8.50 -1.97 5.46
N TYR A 606 -8.59 -0.92 4.63
CA TYR A 606 -8.06 0.41 4.90
C TYR A 606 -9.06 1.57 4.81
N HIS A 607 -10.38 1.31 4.72
CA HIS A 607 -11.38 2.38 4.56
C HIS A 607 -11.23 3.50 5.60
N ASP A 608 -11.07 3.15 6.86
CA ASP A 608 -10.91 4.06 8.01
C ASP A 608 -9.44 4.49 8.24
N SER A 609 -8.55 4.24 7.28
CA SER A 609 -7.14 4.59 7.35
C SER A 609 -6.74 5.66 6.33
N ILE A 610 -7.42 5.77 5.18
CA ILE A 610 -7.03 6.69 4.11
C ILE A 610 -8.26 7.17 3.32
N LEU A 611 -8.26 8.44 2.92
CA LEU A 611 -9.35 8.99 2.11
C LEU A 611 -9.12 8.68 0.62
N LEU A 612 -10.16 8.21 -0.06
CA LEU A 612 -10.13 7.87 -1.48
C LEU A 612 -11.16 8.66 -2.28
N PRO A 613 -10.74 9.53 -3.18
CA PRO A 613 -11.61 10.16 -4.18
C PRO A 613 -12.04 9.21 -5.30
N TRP A 614 -13.23 9.47 -5.83
CA TRP A 614 -13.84 8.71 -6.91
C TRP A 614 -14.42 9.61 -7.98
N GLU A 615 -14.33 9.16 -9.23
CA GLU A 615 -15.05 9.76 -10.36
C GLU A 615 -16.56 9.76 -10.13
N MET A 616 -17.25 10.78 -10.67
CA MET A 616 -18.69 10.97 -10.53
C MET A 616 -19.44 10.94 -11.87
N GLY A 617 -18.79 10.42 -12.91
CA GLY A 617 -19.37 10.32 -14.25
C GLY A 617 -20.47 9.26 -14.39
N ASP A 618 -21.29 9.38 -15.43
CA ASP A 618 -22.37 8.44 -15.73
C ASP A 618 -21.93 7.22 -16.54
N ASN A 619 -20.76 7.26 -17.18
CA ASN A 619 -20.27 6.21 -18.06
C ASN A 619 -18.78 5.99 -17.84
N GLY A 620 -18.46 5.18 -16.82
CA GLY A 620 -17.09 4.90 -16.47
C GLY A 620 -16.35 6.10 -15.89
N GLY A 621 -15.03 6.00 -15.94
CA GLY A 621 -14.09 6.99 -15.45
C GLY A 621 -12.72 6.36 -15.26
N TRP A 622 -11.82 7.04 -14.57
CA TRP A 622 -10.52 6.49 -14.22
C TRP A 622 -10.72 5.21 -13.38
N GLY A 623 -10.41 4.04 -13.98
CA GLY A 623 -10.54 2.74 -13.32
C GLY A 623 -11.95 2.34 -12.90
N VAL A 624 -12.97 2.94 -13.49
CA VAL A 624 -14.36 2.48 -13.35
C VAL A 624 -14.79 1.86 -14.68
N PRO A 625 -15.41 0.65 -14.67
CA PRO A 625 -15.90 0.04 -15.91
C PRO A 625 -16.78 0.99 -16.72
N LYS A 626 -16.57 1.05 -18.04
CA LYS A 626 -17.30 1.98 -18.94
C LYS A 626 -18.80 1.78 -18.97
N SER A 627 -19.29 0.60 -18.57
CA SER A 627 -20.71 0.27 -18.43
C SER A 627 -21.36 0.88 -17.20
N ASP A 628 -20.55 1.34 -16.24
CA ASP A 628 -21.01 1.66 -14.89
C ASP A 628 -21.07 3.18 -14.69
N ALA A 629 -22.03 3.63 -13.90
CA ALA A 629 -22.02 4.98 -13.36
C ALA A 629 -21.01 5.06 -12.21
N ALA A 630 -19.97 5.88 -12.37
CA ALA A 630 -18.87 5.97 -11.41
C ALA A 630 -19.35 6.45 -10.03
N TRP A 631 -20.35 7.32 -9.97
CA TRP A 631 -20.93 7.81 -8.72
C TRP A 631 -21.57 6.69 -7.87
N LEU A 632 -22.03 5.57 -8.47
CA LEU A 632 -22.50 4.40 -7.69
C LEU A 632 -21.35 3.72 -6.96
N HIS A 633 -20.19 3.62 -7.60
CA HIS A 633 -18.99 3.08 -6.95
C HIS A 633 -18.47 4.04 -5.87
N CYS A 634 -18.56 5.36 -6.09
CA CYS A 634 -18.23 6.35 -5.06
C CYS A 634 -19.10 6.15 -3.80
N LEU A 635 -20.42 6.03 -3.97
CA LEU A 635 -21.34 5.78 -2.85
C LEU A 635 -21.09 4.43 -2.18
N LEU A 636 -20.94 3.35 -2.96
CA LEU A 636 -20.69 1.99 -2.43
C LEU A 636 -19.44 1.97 -1.53
N ASN A 637 -18.42 2.73 -1.88
CA ASN A 637 -17.16 2.82 -1.16
C ASN A 637 -17.09 3.98 -0.15
N ALA A 638 -18.17 4.75 0.01
CA ALA A 638 -18.21 5.97 0.84
C ALA A 638 -16.99 6.90 0.58
N GLY A 639 -16.58 7.00 -0.69
CA GLY A 639 -15.41 7.77 -1.11
C GLY A 639 -15.69 9.25 -1.25
N LEU A 640 -14.63 10.06 -1.35
CA LEU A 640 -14.75 11.49 -1.64
C LEU A 640 -15.12 11.68 -3.13
N PRO A 641 -16.11 12.52 -3.45
CA PRO A 641 -16.46 12.74 -4.86
C PRO A 641 -15.54 13.74 -5.53
N TYR A 642 -15.16 13.49 -6.78
CA TYR A 642 -14.62 14.53 -7.67
C TYR A 642 -15.70 15.47 -8.18
N VAL A 643 -15.35 16.73 -8.36
CA VAL A 643 -16.20 17.73 -9.02
C VAL A 643 -15.34 18.75 -9.76
N GLY A 644 -15.81 19.22 -10.92
CA GLY A 644 -15.13 20.24 -11.70
C GLY A 644 -16.03 21.45 -12.01
N PRO A 645 -15.44 22.59 -12.42
CA PRO A 645 -16.20 23.72 -12.93
C PRO A 645 -17.12 23.30 -14.08
N GLY A 646 -18.37 23.79 -14.08
CA GLY A 646 -19.36 23.44 -15.08
C GLY A 646 -20.19 22.19 -14.78
N ALA A 647 -20.06 21.59 -13.61
CA ALA A 647 -20.91 20.50 -13.17
C ALA A 647 -22.40 20.91 -13.16
N SER A 648 -23.29 20.01 -13.62
CA SER A 648 -24.73 20.26 -13.66
C SER A 648 -25.34 20.29 -12.23
N PRO A 649 -26.54 20.88 -12.06
CA PRO A 649 -27.22 20.85 -10.76
C PRO A 649 -27.44 19.42 -10.23
N GLU A 650 -27.69 18.46 -11.11
CA GLU A 650 -27.88 17.05 -10.76
C GLU A 650 -26.56 16.43 -10.27
N GLN A 651 -25.45 16.71 -10.94
CA GLN A 651 -24.12 16.30 -10.51
C GLN A 651 -23.74 16.92 -9.16
N ILE A 652 -24.01 18.21 -8.96
CA ILE A 652 -23.78 18.88 -7.68
C ILE A 652 -24.57 18.20 -6.54
N ALA A 653 -25.83 17.83 -6.78
CA ALA A 653 -26.63 17.13 -5.77
C ALA A 653 -26.06 15.76 -5.42
N LEU A 654 -25.59 14.98 -6.40
CA LEU A 654 -24.94 13.69 -6.18
C LEU A 654 -23.60 13.85 -5.44
N VAL A 655 -22.80 14.84 -5.83
CA VAL A 655 -21.53 15.17 -5.15
C VAL A 655 -21.78 15.52 -3.68
N ASN A 656 -22.75 16.37 -3.38
CA ASN A 656 -23.07 16.71 -2.00
C ASN A 656 -23.59 15.50 -1.20
N THR A 657 -24.34 14.58 -1.83
CA THR A 657 -24.79 13.34 -1.21
C THR A 657 -23.60 12.44 -0.86
N ALA A 658 -22.69 12.22 -1.82
CA ALA A 658 -21.49 11.40 -1.61
C ALA A 658 -20.55 12.03 -0.56
N ALA A 659 -20.35 13.34 -0.59
CA ALA A 659 -19.55 14.08 0.37
C ALA A 659 -20.09 13.94 1.81
N ALA A 660 -21.40 14.07 2.00
CA ALA A 660 -22.05 13.88 3.30
C ALA A 660 -21.93 12.43 3.79
N LEU A 661 -22.04 11.45 2.90
CA LEU A 661 -21.82 10.04 3.24
C LEU A 661 -20.36 9.79 3.65
N ALA A 662 -19.40 10.27 2.86
CA ALA A 662 -17.97 10.16 3.17
C ALA A 662 -17.63 10.83 4.51
N GLN A 663 -18.19 12.01 4.82
CA GLN A 663 -17.99 12.68 6.09
C GLN A 663 -18.48 11.84 7.27
N ARG A 664 -19.63 11.18 7.13
CA ARG A 664 -20.20 10.32 8.18
C ARG A 664 -19.38 9.05 8.40
N LEU A 665 -18.88 8.45 7.32
CA LEU A 665 -18.28 7.12 7.35
C LEU A 665 -16.75 7.10 7.35
N ALA A 666 -16.05 8.23 7.21
CA ALA A 666 -14.59 8.26 7.10
C ALA A 666 -13.84 7.52 8.22
N PHE A 667 -14.38 7.55 9.44
CA PHE A 667 -13.78 6.87 10.60
C PHE A 667 -14.37 5.48 10.86
N GLN A 668 -15.25 4.98 9.99
CA GLN A 668 -15.88 3.68 10.13
C GLN A 668 -15.14 2.63 9.31
N GLU A 669 -14.86 1.47 9.92
CA GLU A 669 -14.40 0.31 9.20
C GLU A 669 -15.47 -0.17 8.21
N MET A 670 -15.11 -0.47 6.95
CA MET A 670 -15.96 -1.26 6.05
C MET A 670 -15.89 -2.72 6.51
N VAL A 671 -16.90 -3.20 7.21
CA VAL A 671 -16.87 -4.53 7.87
C VAL A 671 -17.27 -5.67 6.95
N ASP A 672 -18.10 -5.40 5.93
CA ASP A 672 -18.57 -6.43 5.01
C ASP A 672 -18.84 -5.89 3.60
N HIS A 673 -18.82 -6.79 2.63
CA HIS A 673 -19.25 -6.58 1.25
C HIS A 673 -19.91 -7.83 0.68
N GLU A 674 -21.06 -7.67 0.03
CA GLU A 674 -21.87 -8.76 -0.51
C GLU A 674 -22.20 -8.53 -1.99
N LEU A 675 -22.18 -9.61 -2.76
CA LEU A 675 -22.77 -9.71 -4.10
C LEU A 675 -24.18 -10.29 -3.92
N LEU A 676 -25.21 -9.47 -4.12
CA LEU A 676 -26.58 -9.82 -3.79
C LEU A 676 -27.27 -10.63 -4.89
N ASP A 677 -28.14 -11.57 -4.47
CA ASP A 677 -29.00 -12.36 -5.36
C ASP A 677 -28.23 -13.14 -6.45
N GLY A 678 -26.94 -13.48 -6.20
CA GLY A 678 -26.05 -14.11 -7.17
C GLY A 678 -25.64 -13.18 -8.33
N SER A 679 -25.92 -11.89 -8.23
CA SER A 679 -25.54 -10.89 -9.23
C SER A 679 -24.28 -10.14 -8.82
N VAL A 680 -23.29 -10.09 -9.70
CA VAL A 680 -22.10 -9.24 -9.53
C VAL A 680 -22.41 -7.74 -9.74
N ARG A 681 -23.59 -7.43 -10.26
CA ARG A 681 -24.06 -6.08 -10.59
C ARG A 681 -24.87 -5.43 -9.45
N ARG A 682 -25.27 -6.20 -8.44
CA ARG A 682 -25.98 -5.71 -7.27
C ARG A 682 -25.13 -5.98 -6.03
N GLN A 683 -24.65 -4.90 -5.42
CA GLN A 683 -23.63 -4.97 -4.38
C GLN A 683 -24.07 -4.20 -3.14
N ARG A 684 -23.61 -4.66 -1.97
CA ARG A 684 -23.84 -3.99 -0.68
C ARG A 684 -22.54 -3.92 0.09
N THR A 685 -22.24 -2.77 0.67
CA THR A 685 -21.23 -2.59 1.70
C THR A 685 -21.89 -2.33 3.04
N THR A 686 -21.25 -2.81 4.12
CA THR A 686 -21.66 -2.57 5.51
C THR A 686 -20.52 -1.94 6.27
N TYR A 687 -20.82 -0.92 7.06
CA TYR A 687 -19.87 -0.18 7.87
C TYR A 687 -20.06 -0.47 9.37
N ALA A 688 -19.03 -0.18 10.18
CA ALA A 688 -19.01 -0.52 11.60
C ALA A 688 -20.10 0.17 12.44
N ASP A 689 -20.65 1.30 11.98
CA ASP A 689 -21.80 1.97 12.61
C ASP A 689 -23.17 1.34 12.23
N GLY A 690 -23.15 0.23 11.47
CA GLY A 690 -24.32 -0.44 10.97
C GLY A 690 -24.90 0.15 9.68
N THR A 691 -24.33 1.23 9.16
CA THR A 691 -24.75 1.79 7.87
C THR A 691 -24.53 0.78 6.75
N THR A 692 -25.53 0.61 5.89
CA THR A 692 -25.38 -0.17 4.65
C THR A 692 -25.57 0.72 3.43
N VAL A 693 -24.79 0.45 2.38
CA VAL A 693 -24.95 1.08 1.07
C VAL A 693 -25.15 -0.03 0.05
N THR A 694 -26.35 -0.09 -0.53
CA THR A 694 -26.69 -1.03 -1.60
C THR A 694 -26.74 -0.28 -2.92
N VAL A 695 -26.09 -0.82 -3.95
CA VAL A 695 -26.15 -0.28 -5.33
C VAL A 695 -26.64 -1.36 -6.28
N ASP A 696 -27.40 -0.92 -7.29
CA ASP A 696 -27.76 -1.71 -8.47
C ASP A 696 -27.18 -0.99 -9.68
N LEU A 697 -26.11 -1.56 -10.25
CA LEU A 697 -25.34 -0.96 -11.35
C LEU A 697 -26.13 -0.95 -12.66
N ASP A 698 -27.06 -1.90 -12.85
CA ASP A 698 -27.90 -1.99 -14.05
C ASP A 698 -29.09 -1.06 -13.97
N ALA A 699 -29.78 -1.03 -12.84
CA ALA A 699 -30.91 -0.11 -12.59
C ALA A 699 -30.45 1.33 -12.33
N ARG A 700 -29.16 1.56 -12.06
CA ARG A 700 -28.57 2.85 -11.67
C ARG A 700 -29.26 3.46 -10.46
N THR A 701 -29.43 2.64 -9.42
CA THR A 701 -30.08 3.04 -8.17
C THR A 701 -29.20 2.71 -6.97
N TYR A 702 -29.45 3.39 -5.87
CA TYR A 702 -28.81 3.12 -4.59
C TYR A 702 -29.79 3.27 -3.44
N VAL A 703 -29.43 2.62 -2.32
CA VAL A 703 -30.14 2.75 -1.03
C VAL A 703 -29.09 2.88 0.05
N ILE A 704 -29.22 3.86 0.92
CA ILE A 704 -28.39 4.05 2.11
C ILE A 704 -29.31 3.86 3.31
N GLU A 705 -29.04 2.85 4.12
CA GLU A 705 -29.83 2.54 5.32
C GLU A 705 -28.96 2.78 6.56
N PRO A 706 -29.38 3.64 7.49
CA PRO A 706 -28.82 3.67 8.82
C PRO A 706 -29.24 2.42 9.58
N GLU A 707 -28.45 1.98 10.56
CA GLU A 707 -28.89 0.99 11.54
C GLU A 707 -30.16 1.49 12.21
N GLY A 708 -31.19 0.64 12.32
CA GLY A 708 -32.52 0.96 12.86
C GLY A 708 -32.54 1.19 14.37
#